data_4967fef3ebad1700c89bdf3f3d869268
#
_entry.id   4967fef3ebad1700c89bdf3f3d869268
#
_cell.length_a   1.000
_cell.length_b   1.000
_cell.length_c   1.000
_cell.angle_alpha   90.00
_cell.angle_beta   90.00
_cell.angle_gamma   90.00
#
_symmetry.space_group_name_H-M   'P 1'
#
loop_
_entity.id
_entity.type
_entity.pdbx_description
1 polymer ?
#
loop_
_entity_poly.entity_id
_entity_poly.type
_entity_poly.pdbx_seq_one_letter_code
_entity_poly.pdbx_strand_id
1 'polypeptide(L)'
;TGKTMKITLIRKDETLIVQRTVKLETVLENMKTETKTSPVTALRRALKFAGGSGHIMAVDKLPRIYFSVEMGRKEEVSVMKAYHGLILLNVRGLAGFDEAVRLRDKLAGLPQTMITFVGSSGRSVKILVPFLRPDGSLPATVEEARLFHAHAYQWAVNFYRGQLLPEHRDITLENPVPEQSCRYSFDPGLFFNPDVYPIRLEQPLSMPEEVTYRETVEAETDPLQRMMPGYERSEIISTLFETSLYEALNAVDCDREEGSKLLIVELTRNCFRSGIPEEEVVGWTLIHFRGKVPEILVRETVHNVYTVEKRFGSNPCISPKQTMAVRTDEFMGRRYEFRYNTLAGVVEYRERKTFCFNFRPVTDRVLNTIAVNAISEGLELWDRDVKRWINSERVPIYSPITDFLYSLPRWDGKDRIRALASYVPCDNSHWPDFFHRWFLSMVAHWKGNDKQYANSVSPLLIGAQGCGKSTYCRNLLPPDLRAYYTDSIDFSRKRDAELYLNRFMLINMDEFDQVSANHQGFLKHILQKPVLNVRKPNESAVSELKRYASFIATSNHSDLLSDPSGSRRFICINITGKIRNDAVINYPQLYAQAVQELRDGERSHFSSEEEAILVENNQEFELQTPVEQLFQQYFRSAREGEKCCLLYTSPSPRD
;
A
#
# COMPACT_ATOMS: atom_id res chain seq x y z
N THR A 1 31.04 18.42 -22.29
CA THR A 1 30.51 18.81 -23.61
C THR A 1 29.08 18.35 -23.71
N GLY A 2 28.14 19.31 -23.41
CA GLY A 2 26.69 19.02 -23.24
C GLY A 2 26.02 18.63 -24.54
N LYS A 3 25.69 17.37 -24.68
CA LYS A 3 24.75 16.90 -25.69
C LYS A 3 23.37 17.47 -25.34
N THR A 4 22.85 18.42 -26.11
CA THR A 4 21.52 19.01 -25.90
C THR A 4 20.47 17.90 -25.94
N MET A 5 19.78 17.66 -24.84
CA MET A 5 18.75 16.62 -24.75
C MET A 5 17.54 17.00 -25.61
N LYS A 6 17.11 16.09 -26.47
CA LYS A 6 15.94 16.28 -27.34
C LYS A 6 14.83 15.36 -26.87
N ILE A 7 13.66 15.92 -26.64
CA ILE A 7 12.45 15.20 -26.20
C ILE A 7 11.37 15.28 -27.26
N THR A 8 10.37 14.43 -27.15
CA THR A 8 9.29 14.33 -28.13
C THR A 8 8.01 14.96 -27.61
N LEU A 9 7.39 15.80 -28.44
CA LEU A 9 6.06 16.35 -28.27
C LEU A 9 5.13 15.74 -29.29
N ILE A 10 3.99 15.24 -28.85
CA ILE A 10 2.93 14.74 -29.73
C ILE A 10 1.67 15.57 -29.48
N ARG A 11 1.17 16.19 -30.53
CA ARG A 11 -0.11 16.87 -30.56
C ARG A 11 -1.07 16.11 -31.46
N LYS A 12 -2.27 15.86 -30.96
CA LYS A 12 -3.35 15.26 -31.74
C LYS A 12 -4.31 16.39 -32.15
N ASP A 13 -4.33 16.75 -33.40
CA ASP A 13 -5.40 17.56 -34.00
C ASP A 13 -6.44 16.59 -34.61
N GLU A 14 -7.65 17.08 -34.87
CA GLU A 14 -8.84 16.28 -35.22
C GLU A 14 -8.61 15.16 -36.25
N THR A 15 -7.64 15.33 -37.16
CA THR A 15 -7.29 14.35 -38.20
C THR A 15 -5.82 13.98 -38.29
N LEU A 16 -4.93 14.68 -37.59
CA LEU A 16 -3.48 14.53 -37.74
C LEU A 16 -2.76 14.42 -36.40
N ILE A 17 -1.89 13.44 -36.30
CA ILE A 17 -0.93 13.32 -35.19
C ILE A 17 0.36 14.05 -35.58
N VAL A 18 0.63 15.18 -34.98
CA VAL A 18 1.85 15.95 -35.20
C VAL A 18 2.88 15.57 -34.12
N GLN A 19 3.97 14.94 -34.54
CA GLN A 19 5.10 14.62 -33.71
C GLN A 19 6.25 15.60 -34.00
N ARG A 20 6.81 16.20 -32.94
CA ARG A 20 7.96 17.11 -33.03
C ARG A 20 9.02 16.74 -32.01
N THR A 21 10.26 16.76 -32.43
CA THR A 21 11.43 16.63 -31.54
C THR A 21 11.95 18.04 -31.22
N VAL A 22 12.00 18.38 -29.96
CA VAL A 22 12.36 19.73 -29.47
C VAL A 22 13.41 19.61 -28.36
N LYS A 23 14.24 20.61 -28.19
CA LYS A 23 15.19 20.68 -27.07
C LYS A 23 14.45 20.77 -25.74
N LEU A 24 14.92 20.04 -24.72
CA LEU A 24 14.31 20.03 -23.40
C LEU A 24 14.17 21.45 -22.84
N GLU A 25 15.26 22.23 -22.87
CA GLU A 25 15.29 23.59 -22.33
C GLU A 25 14.23 24.50 -22.99
N THR A 26 14.03 24.35 -24.31
CA THR A 26 13.01 25.14 -25.04
C THR A 26 11.60 24.80 -24.58
N VAL A 27 11.34 23.52 -24.29
CA VAL A 27 10.01 23.10 -23.79
C VAL A 27 9.77 23.64 -22.39
N LEU A 28 10.79 23.55 -21.51
CA LEU A 28 10.68 24.03 -20.13
C LEU A 28 10.50 25.56 -20.09
N GLU A 29 11.20 26.31 -20.96
CA GLU A 29 11.06 27.76 -21.04
C GLU A 29 9.66 28.14 -21.54
N ASN A 30 9.15 27.47 -22.56
CA ASN A 30 7.77 27.67 -23.01
C ASN A 30 6.73 27.34 -21.91
N MET A 31 6.98 26.34 -21.07
CA MET A 31 6.10 26.01 -19.95
C MET A 31 6.11 27.09 -18.86
N LYS A 32 7.17 27.87 -18.73
CA LYS A 32 7.25 29.02 -17.79
C LYS A 32 6.57 30.27 -18.32
N THR A 33 6.59 30.49 -19.63
CA THR A 33 6.28 31.79 -20.27
C THR A 33 4.92 31.82 -20.96
N GLU A 34 4.10 30.79 -20.82
CA GLU A 34 2.77 30.72 -21.46
C GLU A 34 1.85 31.90 -21.06
N THR A 35 1.08 32.41 -21.99
CA THR A 35 0.24 33.58 -21.78
C THR A 35 -1.08 33.26 -21.05
N LYS A 36 -1.77 34.32 -20.54
CA LYS A 36 -3.08 34.20 -19.85
C LYS A 36 -4.19 33.53 -20.66
N THR A 37 -4.04 33.43 -21.98
CA THR A 37 -4.99 32.80 -22.91
C THR A 37 -4.66 31.35 -23.24
N SER A 38 -3.73 30.75 -22.49
CA SER A 38 -3.28 29.40 -22.72
C SER A 38 -4.38 28.34 -22.52
N PRO A 39 -4.34 27.24 -23.26
CA PRO A 39 -5.24 26.10 -23.05
C PRO A 39 -5.18 25.56 -21.64
N VAL A 40 -4.00 25.57 -20.99
CA VAL A 40 -3.81 25.11 -19.61
C VAL A 40 -4.53 26.03 -18.62
N THR A 41 -4.40 27.34 -18.81
CA THR A 41 -5.11 28.32 -17.96
C THR A 41 -6.62 28.23 -18.14
N ALA A 42 -7.09 28.02 -19.36
CA ALA A 42 -8.53 27.80 -19.65
C ALA A 42 -9.02 26.49 -18.98
N LEU A 43 -8.23 25.41 -19.07
CA LEU A 43 -8.53 24.15 -18.40
C LEU A 43 -8.63 24.31 -16.87
N ARG A 44 -7.67 24.98 -16.23
CA ARG A 44 -7.69 25.20 -14.78
C ARG A 44 -8.88 26.04 -14.33
N ARG A 45 -9.29 27.03 -15.12
CA ARG A 45 -10.51 27.79 -14.87
C ARG A 45 -11.76 26.90 -14.98
N ALA A 46 -11.88 26.13 -16.05
CA ALA A 46 -12.99 25.20 -16.24
C ALA A 46 -13.10 24.22 -15.06
N LEU A 47 -11.97 23.67 -14.59
CA LEU A 47 -11.91 22.78 -13.42
C LEU A 47 -12.37 23.43 -12.11
N LYS A 48 -12.13 24.72 -11.95
CA LYS A 48 -12.55 25.48 -10.76
C LYS A 48 -14.06 25.70 -10.71
N PHE A 49 -14.70 25.87 -11.86
CA PHE A 49 -16.14 26.24 -11.96
C PHE A 49 -17.06 25.05 -12.30
N ALA A 50 -16.57 24.03 -12.99
CA ALA A 50 -17.42 22.99 -13.60
C ALA A 50 -17.49 21.67 -12.80
N GLY A 51 -17.12 21.65 -11.52
CA GLY A 51 -17.30 20.47 -10.66
C GLY A 51 -16.74 19.14 -11.21
N GLY A 52 -15.80 19.18 -12.13
CA GLY A 52 -15.02 18.01 -12.56
C GLY A 52 -15.39 17.38 -13.91
N SER A 53 -16.54 17.68 -14.51
CA SER A 53 -17.00 16.99 -15.72
C SER A 53 -16.68 17.69 -17.06
N GLY A 54 -16.44 18.99 -17.11
CA GLY A 54 -16.02 19.73 -18.34
C GLY A 54 -14.59 19.50 -18.82
N HIS A 55 -13.97 18.49 -18.35
CA HIS A 55 -12.55 18.25 -18.22
C HIS A 55 -11.90 17.54 -19.40
N ILE A 56 -12.57 16.52 -19.91
CA ILE A 56 -11.95 15.52 -20.80
C ILE A 56 -11.60 16.14 -22.15
N MET A 57 -12.47 16.96 -22.71
CA MET A 57 -12.27 17.58 -24.03
C MET A 57 -11.14 18.62 -24.07
N ALA A 58 -10.98 19.40 -23.00
CA ALA A 58 -9.90 20.40 -22.92
C ALA A 58 -8.54 19.75 -22.68
N VAL A 59 -8.49 18.65 -21.94
CA VAL A 59 -7.26 17.89 -21.64
C VAL A 59 -6.72 17.20 -22.89
N ASP A 60 -7.58 16.62 -23.73
CA ASP A 60 -7.13 15.89 -24.94
C ASP A 60 -6.52 16.79 -26.01
N LYS A 61 -6.82 18.10 -26.01
CA LYS A 61 -6.20 19.09 -26.91
C LYS A 61 -4.78 19.48 -26.49
N LEU A 62 -4.36 19.17 -25.24
CA LEU A 62 -3.01 19.49 -24.78
C LEU A 62 -1.98 18.53 -25.39
N PRO A 63 -0.82 19.05 -25.86
CA PRO A 63 0.26 18.19 -26.31
C PRO A 63 0.73 17.22 -25.23
N ARG A 64 1.17 16.05 -25.62
CA ARG A 64 1.84 15.08 -24.76
C ARG A 64 3.34 15.24 -24.86
N ILE A 65 4.03 15.22 -23.71
CA ILE A 65 5.48 15.32 -23.63
C ILE A 65 6.04 13.98 -23.20
N TYR A 66 7.01 13.48 -23.96
CA TYR A 66 7.76 12.26 -23.70
C TYR A 66 9.17 12.67 -23.25
N PHE A 67 9.39 12.78 -21.96
CA PHE A 67 10.65 13.23 -21.39
C PHE A 67 11.74 12.15 -21.44
N SER A 68 11.36 10.90 -21.27
CA SER A 68 12.29 9.79 -21.15
C SER A 68 12.86 9.33 -22.48
N VAL A 69 12.19 9.67 -23.59
CA VAL A 69 12.53 9.13 -24.92
C VAL A 69 12.48 10.19 -26.03
N GLU A 70 13.34 10.01 -27.03
CA GLU A 70 13.17 10.60 -28.35
C GLU A 70 12.47 9.56 -29.26
N MET A 71 11.30 9.92 -29.76
CA MET A 71 10.51 9.05 -30.66
C MET A 71 10.82 9.39 -32.12
N GLY A 72 10.94 8.36 -32.96
CA GLY A 72 11.01 8.45 -34.41
C GLY A 72 9.77 7.85 -35.06
N ARG A 73 9.64 8.00 -36.38
CA ARG A 73 8.64 7.29 -37.22
C ARG A 73 9.33 6.30 -38.12
N LYS A 74 8.83 5.08 -38.13
CA LYS A 74 9.23 4.05 -39.09
C LYS A 74 7.95 3.37 -39.57
N GLU A 75 7.69 3.42 -40.88
CA GLU A 75 6.49 2.78 -41.49
C GLU A 75 5.17 3.12 -40.77
N GLU A 76 4.93 4.41 -40.52
CA GLU A 76 3.77 4.96 -39.79
C GLU A 76 3.68 4.60 -38.28
N VAL A 77 4.58 3.77 -37.76
CA VAL A 77 4.64 3.41 -36.34
C VAL A 77 5.64 4.30 -35.61
N SER A 78 5.25 4.81 -34.45
CA SER A 78 6.17 5.53 -33.56
C SER A 78 7.11 4.54 -32.87
N VAL A 79 8.41 4.72 -33.04
CA VAL A 79 9.46 3.87 -32.43
C VAL A 79 10.38 4.71 -31.58
N MET A 80 10.87 4.12 -30.49
CA MET A 80 11.87 4.75 -29.63
C MET A 80 13.21 4.85 -30.39
N LYS A 81 13.71 6.09 -30.56
CA LYS A 81 14.97 6.38 -31.23
C LYS A 81 16.12 6.54 -30.26
N ALA A 82 15.87 7.15 -29.11
CA ALA A 82 16.84 7.31 -28.05
C ALA A 82 16.14 7.29 -26.68
N TYR A 83 16.84 6.77 -25.66
CA TYR A 83 16.41 6.76 -24.28
C TYR A 83 17.30 7.72 -23.46
N HIS A 84 16.70 8.50 -22.56
CA HIS A 84 17.39 9.57 -21.84
C HIS A 84 17.66 9.25 -20.36
N GLY A 85 17.14 8.16 -19.82
CA GLY A 85 17.29 7.82 -18.40
C GLY A 85 16.53 8.75 -17.45
N LEU A 86 15.57 9.54 -17.96
CA LEU A 86 14.72 10.39 -17.14
C LEU A 86 13.48 9.61 -16.69
N ILE A 87 13.26 9.58 -15.40
CA ILE A 87 12.07 8.93 -14.80
C ILE A 87 11.05 9.98 -14.43
N LEU A 88 9.85 9.86 -14.98
CA LEU A 88 8.72 10.74 -14.71
C LEU A 88 7.87 10.15 -13.60
N LEU A 89 7.75 10.86 -12.48
CA LEU A 89 6.80 10.55 -11.41
C LEU A 89 5.64 11.54 -11.42
N ASN A 90 4.49 11.07 -10.96
CA ASN A 90 3.27 11.87 -10.90
C ASN A 90 2.65 11.76 -9.50
N VAL A 91 2.74 12.84 -8.73
CA VAL A 91 2.03 12.97 -7.45
C VAL A 91 0.65 13.54 -7.74
N ARG A 92 -0.38 12.76 -7.50
CA ARG A 92 -1.80 13.14 -7.76
C ARG A 92 -2.53 13.52 -6.48
N GLY A 93 -3.76 13.94 -6.69
CA GLY A 93 -4.73 14.08 -5.60
C GLY A 93 -4.56 15.31 -4.74
N LEU A 94 -3.88 16.34 -5.22
CA LEU A 94 -3.70 17.58 -4.48
C LEU A 94 -4.95 18.47 -4.51
N ALA A 95 -5.17 19.25 -3.44
CA ALA A 95 -6.34 20.07 -3.20
C ALA A 95 -6.56 21.11 -4.28
N GLY A 96 -5.48 21.72 -4.69
CA GLY A 96 -5.53 22.80 -5.65
C GLY A 96 -4.14 23.25 -6.03
N PHE A 97 -4.13 24.37 -6.79
CA PHE A 97 -2.90 24.91 -7.33
C PHE A 97 -1.89 25.34 -6.23
N ASP A 98 -2.37 25.96 -5.16
CA ASP A 98 -1.51 26.47 -4.08
C ASP A 98 -0.81 25.33 -3.31
N GLU A 99 -1.48 24.21 -3.11
CA GLU A 99 -0.89 23.03 -2.50
C GLU A 99 0.13 22.38 -3.45
N ALA A 100 -0.21 22.28 -4.73
CA ALA A 100 0.70 21.77 -5.74
C ALA A 100 1.98 22.61 -5.85
N VAL A 101 1.86 23.94 -5.74
CA VAL A 101 3.01 24.85 -5.72
C VAL A 101 3.89 24.61 -4.49
N ARG A 102 3.29 24.53 -3.30
CA ARG A 102 4.06 24.24 -2.07
C ARG A 102 4.78 22.89 -2.14
N LEU A 103 4.11 21.87 -2.65
CA LEU A 103 4.71 20.56 -2.82
C LEU A 103 5.83 20.56 -3.86
N ARG A 104 5.61 21.21 -5.02
CA ARG A 104 6.66 21.40 -6.03
C ARG A 104 7.91 22.03 -5.44
N ASP A 105 7.76 23.13 -4.69
CA ASP A 105 8.88 23.86 -4.10
C ASP A 105 9.63 23.01 -3.05
N LYS A 106 8.91 22.22 -2.26
CA LYS A 106 9.52 21.25 -1.35
C LYS A 106 10.32 20.19 -2.10
N LEU A 107 9.78 19.64 -3.18
CA LEU A 107 10.44 18.62 -3.99
C LEU A 107 11.62 19.16 -4.79
N ALA A 108 11.57 20.43 -5.17
CA ALA A 108 12.70 21.14 -5.79
C ALA A 108 13.95 21.21 -4.88
N GLY A 109 13.76 21.19 -3.56
CA GLY A 109 14.85 21.16 -2.59
C GLY A 109 15.56 19.81 -2.45
N LEU A 110 15.04 18.73 -3.06
CA LEU A 110 15.67 17.41 -3.00
C LEU A 110 16.81 17.31 -4.03
N PRO A 111 17.99 16.83 -3.63
CA PRO A 111 19.18 16.82 -4.50
C PRO A 111 19.04 15.89 -5.72
N GLN A 112 18.10 14.95 -5.70
CA GLN A 112 17.84 14.03 -6.82
C GLN A 112 16.87 14.60 -7.86
N THR A 113 16.20 15.72 -7.57
CA THR A 113 15.19 16.30 -8.45
C THR A 113 15.85 17.13 -9.54
N MET A 114 15.72 16.70 -10.80
CA MET A 114 16.18 17.47 -11.95
C MET A 114 15.13 18.51 -12.38
N ILE A 115 13.88 18.08 -12.52
CA ILE A 115 12.77 18.94 -12.95
C ILE A 115 11.57 18.65 -12.04
N THR A 116 10.88 19.70 -11.61
CA THR A 116 9.55 19.54 -11.00
C THR A 116 8.66 20.70 -11.40
N PHE A 117 7.39 20.38 -11.67
CA PHE A 117 6.39 21.36 -12.08
C PHE A 117 4.96 20.92 -11.75
N VAL A 118 4.08 21.88 -11.66
CA VAL A 118 2.65 21.64 -11.43
C VAL A 118 2.01 21.11 -12.72
N GLY A 119 1.31 20.01 -12.65
CA GLY A 119 0.62 19.40 -13.79
C GLY A 119 -0.50 20.30 -14.38
N SER A 120 -0.97 19.93 -15.56
CA SER A 120 -1.97 20.74 -16.32
C SER A 120 -3.27 21.00 -15.55
N SER A 121 -3.71 20.06 -14.73
CA SER A 121 -4.90 20.24 -13.88
C SER A 121 -4.71 21.24 -12.74
N GLY A 122 -3.47 21.56 -12.36
CA GLY A 122 -3.17 22.32 -11.15
C GLY A 122 -3.31 21.50 -9.84
N ARG A 123 -3.57 20.20 -9.94
CA ARG A 123 -3.81 19.29 -8.80
C ARG A 123 -2.87 18.09 -8.78
N SER A 124 -1.75 18.22 -9.44
CA SER A 124 -0.69 17.20 -9.47
C SER A 124 0.67 17.87 -9.60
N VAL A 125 1.71 17.18 -9.14
CA VAL A 125 3.10 17.60 -9.33
C VAL A 125 3.83 16.52 -10.11
N LYS A 126 4.57 16.94 -11.12
CA LYS A 126 5.44 16.09 -11.93
C LYS A 126 6.86 16.24 -11.44
N ILE A 127 7.58 15.12 -11.36
CA ILE A 127 8.97 15.06 -10.93
C ILE A 127 9.74 14.27 -11.98
N LEU A 128 10.88 14.78 -12.40
CA LEU A 128 11.79 14.06 -13.28
C LEU A 128 13.13 13.88 -12.60
N VAL A 129 13.58 12.64 -12.60
CA VAL A 129 14.79 12.20 -11.92
C VAL A 129 15.69 11.49 -12.93
N PRO A 130 16.97 11.88 -13.07
CA PRO A 130 17.89 11.26 -14.00
C PRO A 130 18.56 10.03 -13.39
N PHE A 131 18.65 8.98 -14.17
CA PHE A 131 19.32 7.72 -13.82
C PHE A 131 20.32 7.31 -14.88
N LEU A 132 21.42 6.70 -14.44
CA LEU A 132 22.45 6.10 -15.29
C LEU A 132 22.83 4.71 -14.77
N ARG A 133 23.45 3.91 -15.61
CA ARG A 133 24.13 2.69 -15.19
C ARG A 133 25.35 3.03 -14.31
N PRO A 134 25.91 2.07 -13.56
CA PRO A 134 27.08 2.31 -12.72
C PRO A 134 28.30 2.84 -13.49
N ASP A 135 28.45 2.43 -14.74
CA ASP A 135 29.50 2.88 -15.68
C ASP A 135 29.24 4.28 -16.28
N GLY A 136 28.09 4.89 -15.96
CA GLY A 136 27.68 6.19 -16.50
C GLY A 136 27.03 6.12 -17.89
N SER A 137 26.81 4.94 -18.43
CA SER A 137 26.11 4.75 -19.72
C SER A 137 24.60 4.68 -19.56
N LEU A 138 23.87 4.73 -20.68
CA LEU A 138 22.46 4.44 -20.80
C LEU A 138 22.26 3.12 -21.57
N PRO A 139 21.13 2.42 -21.36
CA PRO A 139 20.76 1.27 -22.17
C PRO A 139 20.76 1.58 -23.67
N ALA A 140 21.29 0.65 -24.46
CA ALA A 140 21.42 0.82 -25.90
C ALA A 140 20.26 0.21 -26.70
N THR A 141 19.62 -0.82 -26.16
CA THR A 141 18.47 -1.50 -26.78
C THR A 141 17.15 -1.11 -26.13
N VAL A 142 16.04 -1.28 -26.83
CA VAL A 142 14.70 -0.98 -26.33
C VAL A 142 14.36 -1.87 -25.12
N GLU A 143 14.71 -3.15 -25.20
CA GLU A 143 14.44 -4.12 -24.12
C GLU A 143 15.22 -3.79 -22.86
N GLU A 144 16.52 -3.48 -23.01
CA GLU A 144 17.32 -3.04 -21.88
C GLU A 144 16.82 -1.70 -21.27
N ALA A 145 16.35 -0.78 -22.12
CA ALA A 145 15.80 0.49 -21.69
C ALA A 145 14.51 0.30 -20.88
N ARG A 146 13.63 -0.61 -21.29
CA ARG A 146 12.41 -0.95 -20.56
C ARG A 146 12.73 -1.56 -19.19
N LEU A 147 13.64 -2.52 -19.16
CA LEU A 147 14.07 -3.17 -17.94
C LEU A 147 14.72 -2.16 -16.96
N PHE A 148 15.64 -1.35 -17.46
CA PHE A 148 16.29 -0.31 -16.67
C PHE A 148 15.29 0.73 -16.15
N HIS A 149 14.36 1.17 -17.02
CA HIS A 149 13.35 2.16 -16.66
C HIS A 149 12.42 1.65 -15.53
N ALA A 150 12.01 0.39 -15.59
CA ALA A 150 11.17 -0.23 -14.56
C ALA A 150 11.85 -0.23 -13.19
N HIS A 151 13.12 -0.59 -13.12
CA HIS A 151 13.89 -0.57 -11.87
C HIS A 151 14.14 0.86 -11.36
N ALA A 152 14.49 1.79 -12.25
CA ALA A 152 14.70 3.19 -11.91
C ALA A 152 13.41 3.85 -11.42
N TYR A 153 12.27 3.52 -12.04
CA TYR A 153 10.97 3.98 -11.62
C TYR A 153 10.62 3.50 -10.21
N GLN A 154 10.81 2.23 -9.92
CA GLN A 154 10.55 1.66 -8.60
C GLN A 154 11.44 2.30 -7.52
N TRP A 155 12.72 2.49 -7.83
CA TRP A 155 13.63 3.20 -6.92
C TRP A 155 13.15 4.62 -6.64
N ALA A 156 12.80 5.36 -7.69
CA ALA A 156 12.34 6.74 -7.58
C ALA A 156 11.03 6.84 -6.78
N VAL A 157 10.06 5.97 -7.03
CA VAL A 157 8.81 5.92 -6.27
C VAL A 157 9.08 5.69 -4.78
N ASN A 158 9.91 4.72 -4.44
CA ASN A 158 10.23 4.39 -3.05
C ASN A 158 10.95 5.56 -2.35
N PHE A 159 11.90 6.20 -3.04
CA PHE A 159 12.61 7.35 -2.51
C PHE A 159 11.65 8.53 -2.22
N TYR A 160 10.86 8.94 -3.22
CA TYR A 160 9.97 10.10 -3.07
C TYR A 160 8.81 9.83 -2.12
N ARG A 161 8.27 8.61 -2.05
CA ARG A 161 7.29 8.23 -1.02
C ARG A 161 7.84 8.40 0.39
N GLY A 162 9.11 8.09 0.60
CA GLY A 162 9.78 8.30 1.88
C GLY A 162 9.94 9.77 2.28
N GLN A 163 9.99 10.68 1.30
CA GLN A 163 10.17 12.14 1.51
C GLN A 163 8.84 12.90 1.61
N LEU A 164 7.75 12.29 1.16
CA LEU A 164 6.42 12.91 1.19
C LEU A 164 5.76 12.70 2.55
N LEU A 165 4.92 13.66 2.94
CA LEU A 165 4.00 13.47 4.06
C LEU A 165 3.02 12.33 3.74
N PRO A 166 2.48 11.63 4.74
CA PRO A 166 1.51 10.54 4.53
C PRO A 166 0.35 10.91 3.61
N GLU A 167 -0.13 12.16 3.71
CA GLU A 167 -1.19 12.71 2.86
C GLU A 167 -0.82 12.90 1.39
N HIS A 168 0.47 12.93 1.04
CA HIS A 168 0.99 13.15 -0.30
C HIS A 168 1.69 11.91 -0.90
N ARG A 169 1.53 10.75 -0.28
CA ARG A 169 2.21 9.50 -0.72
C ARG A 169 1.57 8.84 -1.94
N ASP A 170 0.51 9.42 -2.49
CA ASP A 170 -0.14 8.90 -3.68
C ASP A 170 0.66 9.26 -4.95
N ILE A 171 1.82 8.63 -5.09
CA ILE A 171 2.52 8.60 -6.36
C ILE A 171 1.86 7.53 -7.19
N THR A 172 1.27 7.92 -8.31
CA THR A 172 0.61 6.98 -9.21
C THR A 172 1.65 6.02 -9.78
N LEU A 173 1.42 4.75 -9.55
CA LEU A 173 2.11 3.67 -10.23
C LEU A 173 1.41 3.47 -11.57
N GLU A 174 1.79 4.27 -12.56
CA GLU A 174 1.50 3.98 -13.95
C GLU A 174 2.49 2.94 -14.44
N ASN A 175 2.15 2.22 -15.50
CA ASN A 175 3.06 1.24 -16.10
C ASN A 175 4.43 1.91 -16.36
N PRO A 176 5.51 1.46 -15.73
CA PRO A 176 6.81 2.12 -15.80
C PRO A 176 7.50 1.82 -17.13
N VAL A 177 6.97 2.35 -18.22
CA VAL A 177 7.55 2.24 -19.55
C VAL A 177 8.29 3.51 -19.97
N PRO A 178 9.38 3.39 -20.74
CA PRO A 178 10.11 4.56 -21.22
C PRO A 178 9.27 5.54 -22.02
N GLU A 179 8.23 5.04 -22.69
CA GLU A 179 7.28 5.81 -23.50
C GLU A 179 6.19 6.51 -22.66
N GLN A 180 6.33 6.53 -21.35
CA GLN A 180 5.42 7.26 -20.47
C GLN A 180 5.43 8.76 -20.80
N SER A 181 4.25 9.33 -20.95
CA SER A 181 4.06 10.74 -21.28
C SER A 181 3.27 11.49 -20.22
N CYS A 182 3.44 12.79 -20.15
CA CYS A 182 2.53 13.66 -19.45
C CYS A 182 1.95 14.74 -20.37
N ARG A 183 0.85 15.34 -19.95
CA ARG A 183 0.26 16.47 -20.65
C ARG A 183 1.13 17.72 -20.48
N TYR A 184 1.19 18.54 -21.52
CA TYR A 184 1.81 19.86 -21.47
C TYR A 184 1.17 20.70 -20.36
N SER A 185 1.99 21.43 -19.62
CA SER A 185 1.55 22.24 -18.49
C SER A 185 2.11 23.66 -18.57
N PHE A 186 1.50 24.56 -17.83
CA PHE A 186 1.99 25.92 -17.58
C PHE A 186 2.29 26.09 -16.10
N ASP A 187 3.54 26.41 -15.80
CA ASP A 187 3.99 26.65 -14.43
C ASP A 187 5.15 27.67 -14.42
N PRO A 188 4.86 28.94 -14.08
CA PRO A 188 5.91 29.97 -14.00
C PRO A 188 7.03 29.67 -13.01
N GLY A 189 6.70 28.87 -11.98
CA GLY A 189 7.66 28.44 -10.95
C GLY A 189 8.30 27.08 -11.23
N LEU A 190 8.19 26.54 -12.44
CA LEU A 190 8.85 25.30 -12.82
C LEU A 190 10.33 25.33 -12.43
N PHE A 191 10.76 24.31 -11.66
CA PHE A 191 12.14 24.13 -11.26
C PHE A 191 12.90 23.27 -12.26
N PHE A 192 14.10 23.67 -12.60
CA PHE A 192 15.03 22.90 -13.44
C PHE A 192 16.45 23.06 -12.94
N ASN A 193 17.08 21.95 -12.60
CA ASN A 193 18.51 21.87 -12.24
C ASN A 193 19.23 20.99 -13.28
N PRO A 194 19.97 21.59 -14.23
CA PRO A 194 20.72 20.82 -15.23
C PRO A 194 21.94 20.10 -14.65
N ASP A 195 22.44 20.55 -13.49
CA ASP A 195 23.67 20.04 -12.86
C ASP A 195 23.40 18.97 -11.80
N VAL A 196 22.18 18.42 -11.77
CA VAL A 196 21.84 17.33 -10.86
C VAL A 196 22.70 16.09 -11.18
N TYR A 197 23.24 15.45 -10.14
CA TYR A 197 23.95 14.19 -10.32
C TYR A 197 22.98 13.05 -10.57
N PRO A 198 23.07 12.36 -11.74
CA PRO A 198 22.24 11.22 -12.02
C PRO A 198 22.43 10.09 -11.00
N ILE A 199 21.35 9.47 -10.62
CA ILE A 199 21.38 8.31 -9.73
C ILE A 199 21.96 7.13 -10.49
N ARG A 200 23.00 6.50 -9.92
CA ARG A 200 23.59 5.29 -10.50
C ARG A 200 22.88 4.05 -9.97
N LEU A 201 22.20 3.36 -10.87
CA LEU A 201 21.42 2.18 -10.55
C LEU A 201 22.23 0.91 -10.81
N GLU A 202 22.61 0.20 -9.75
CA GLU A 202 23.20 -1.12 -9.82
C GLU A 202 22.11 -2.15 -10.21
N GLN A 203 22.32 -2.85 -11.32
CA GLN A 203 21.27 -3.63 -11.97
C GLN A 203 21.13 -5.06 -11.53
N PRO A 204 19.88 -5.53 -11.45
CA PRO A 204 19.49 -6.89 -11.79
C PRO A 204 19.02 -7.04 -13.26
N LEU A 205 19.23 -8.20 -13.85
CA LEU A 205 18.93 -8.52 -15.24
C LEU A 205 17.47 -8.99 -15.48
N SER A 206 16.60 -8.92 -14.49
CA SER A 206 15.20 -9.35 -14.57
C SER A 206 14.24 -8.23 -14.21
N MET A 207 13.05 -8.25 -14.80
CA MET A 207 11.99 -7.30 -14.42
C MET A 207 11.72 -7.38 -12.92
N PRO A 208 11.47 -6.23 -12.24
CA PRO A 208 11.03 -6.25 -10.85
C PRO A 208 9.74 -7.08 -10.73
N GLU A 209 9.72 -8.04 -9.82
CA GLU A 209 8.54 -8.91 -9.62
C GLU A 209 7.26 -8.11 -9.36
N GLU A 210 7.37 -6.96 -8.71
CA GLU A 210 6.24 -6.06 -8.46
C GLU A 210 5.63 -5.47 -9.73
N VAL A 211 6.43 -5.16 -10.74
CA VAL A 211 5.92 -4.61 -12.01
C VAL A 211 5.11 -5.67 -12.75
N THR A 212 5.60 -6.90 -12.78
CA THR A 212 4.90 -8.04 -13.38
C THR A 212 3.63 -8.38 -12.61
N TYR A 213 3.68 -8.33 -11.26
CA TYR A 213 2.53 -8.63 -10.41
C TYR A 213 1.45 -7.55 -10.50
N ARG A 214 1.81 -6.26 -10.57
CA ARG A 214 0.83 -5.17 -10.70
C ARG A 214 0.19 -5.11 -12.08
N GLU A 215 0.92 -5.43 -13.13
CA GLU A 215 0.30 -5.61 -14.45
C GLU A 215 -0.76 -6.72 -14.41
N THR A 216 -0.50 -7.83 -13.71
CA THR A 216 -1.45 -8.94 -13.58
C THR A 216 -2.65 -8.55 -12.69
N VAL A 217 -2.41 -7.83 -11.58
CA VAL A 217 -3.47 -7.40 -10.65
C VAL A 217 -4.29 -6.23 -11.21
N GLU A 218 -3.66 -5.29 -11.92
CA GLU A 218 -4.38 -4.18 -12.57
C GLU A 218 -5.13 -4.63 -13.83
N ALA A 219 -4.64 -5.64 -14.54
CA ALA A 219 -5.34 -6.27 -15.66
C ALA A 219 -6.53 -7.12 -15.20
N GLU A 220 -6.46 -7.72 -14.00
CA GLU A 220 -7.54 -8.54 -13.43
C GLU A 220 -8.59 -7.72 -12.66
N THR A 221 -8.31 -6.45 -12.31
CA THR A 221 -9.24 -5.64 -11.54
C THR A 221 -9.49 -4.30 -12.21
N ASP A 222 -10.42 -4.30 -13.16
CA ASP A 222 -11.20 -3.11 -13.46
C ASP A 222 -11.64 -2.46 -12.14
N PRO A 223 -11.41 -1.15 -11.91
CA PRO A 223 -11.88 -0.45 -10.72
C PRO A 223 -13.35 -0.71 -10.40
N LEU A 224 -14.16 -1.02 -11.41
CA LEU A 224 -15.55 -1.42 -11.29
C LEU A 224 -15.72 -2.84 -10.74
N GLN A 225 -14.84 -3.79 -11.07
CA GLN A 225 -14.84 -5.13 -10.49
C GLN A 225 -14.41 -5.12 -9.01
N ARG A 226 -13.56 -4.18 -8.59
CA ARG A 226 -13.23 -3.99 -7.17
C ARG A 226 -14.37 -3.46 -6.33
N MET A 227 -15.25 -2.64 -6.92
CA MET A 227 -16.39 -2.06 -6.21
C MET A 227 -17.60 -2.97 -6.19
N MET A 228 -17.67 -3.93 -7.10
CA MET A 228 -18.74 -4.93 -7.18
C MET A 228 -18.17 -6.26 -7.68
N PRO A 229 -17.79 -7.16 -6.78
CA PRO A 229 -17.63 -8.55 -7.17
C PRO A 229 -19.02 -9.03 -7.56
N GLY A 230 -19.34 -9.04 -8.86
CA GLY A 230 -20.60 -9.66 -9.21
C GLY A 230 -21.18 -9.22 -10.53
N TYR A 231 -21.51 -10.23 -11.17
CA TYR A 231 -22.37 -10.43 -12.29
C TYR A 231 -23.67 -9.55 -12.24
N GLU A 232 -24.18 -9.29 -11.02
CA GLU A 232 -25.44 -8.59 -10.79
C GLU A 232 -25.48 -7.14 -11.28
N ARG A 233 -24.44 -6.35 -11.05
CA ARG A 233 -24.39 -4.96 -11.52
C ARG A 233 -24.26 -4.88 -13.04
N SER A 234 -23.37 -5.69 -13.60
CA SER A 234 -23.15 -5.74 -15.05
C SER A 234 -24.42 -6.21 -15.75
N GLU A 235 -25.16 -7.15 -15.17
CA GLU A 235 -26.43 -7.65 -15.70
C GLU A 235 -27.53 -6.60 -15.64
N ILE A 236 -27.63 -5.86 -14.52
CA ILE A 236 -28.59 -4.75 -14.38
C ILE A 236 -28.26 -3.63 -15.39
N ILE A 237 -27.01 -3.22 -15.49
CA ILE A 237 -26.58 -2.16 -16.41
C ILE A 237 -26.76 -2.60 -17.86
N SER A 238 -26.43 -3.83 -18.20
CA SER A 238 -26.66 -4.40 -19.53
C SER A 238 -28.14 -4.36 -19.91
N THR A 239 -29.01 -4.81 -19.02
CA THR A 239 -30.48 -4.80 -19.23
C THR A 239 -31.00 -3.38 -19.40
N LEU A 240 -30.51 -2.44 -18.59
CA LEU A 240 -30.85 -1.01 -18.71
C LEU A 240 -30.40 -0.42 -20.04
N PHE A 241 -29.18 -0.71 -20.44
CA PHE A 241 -28.58 -0.23 -21.66
C PHE A 241 -29.33 -0.79 -22.89
N GLU A 242 -29.59 -2.10 -22.92
CA GLU A 242 -30.33 -2.73 -24.02
C GLU A 242 -31.76 -2.17 -24.15
N THR A 243 -32.45 -1.94 -23.02
CA THR A 243 -33.76 -1.33 -23.01
C THR A 243 -33.69 0.11 -23.55
N SER A 244 -32.70 0.90 -23.09
CA SER A 244 -32.48 2.27 -23.54
C SER A 244 -32.12 2.33 -25.04
N LEU A 245 -31.34 1.36 -25.51
CA LEU A 245 -31.00 1.23 -26.94
C LEU A 245 -32.22 0.88 -27.80
N TYR A 246 -33.05 -0.04 -27.34
CA TYR A 246 -34.28 -0.42 -28.03
C TYR A 246 -35.23 0.78 -28.15
N GLU A 247 -35.40 1.54 -27.06
CA GLU A 247 -36.23 2.77 -27.08
C GLU A 247 -35.65 3.84 -28.03
N ALA A 248 -34.32 4.02 -28.04
CA ALA A 248 -33.67 4.96 -28.94
C ALA A 248 -33.80 4.57 -30.41
N LEU A 249 -33.64 3.29 -30.73
CA LEU A 249 -33.84 2.76 -32.09
C LEU A 249 -35.27 2.94 -32.59
N ASN A 250 -36.25 2.86 -31.71
CA ASN A 250 -37.67 3.11 -32.07
C ASN A 250 -37.97 4.61 -32.25
N ALA A 251 -37.21 5.50 -31.60
CA ALA A 251 -37.46 6.94 -31.62
C ALA A 251 -36.72 7.65 -32.78
N VAL A 252 -35.62 7.08 -33.29
CA VAL A 252 -34.76 7.70 -34.28
C VAL A 252 -34.77 6.92 -35.59
N ASP A 253 -35.03 7.66 -36.69
CA ASP A 253 -34.89 7.14 -38.05
C ASP A 253 -33.40 7.13 -38.43
N CYS A 254 -32.80 5.92 -38.41
CA CYS A 254 -31.37 5.73 -38.61
C CYS A 254 -30.92 5.87 -40.08
N ASP A 255 -31.85 5.91 -41.04
CA ASP A 255 -31.56 5.98 -42.48
C ASP A 255 -31.21 7.41 -42.94
N ARG A 256 -31.24 8.40 -42.05
CA ARG A 256 -30.86 9.79 -42.36
C ARG A 256 -29.35 10.02 -42.17
N GLU A 257 -28.82 10.98 -42.93
CA GLU A 257 -27.39 11.33 -42.97
C GLU A 257 -26.79 11.65 -41.59
N GLU A 258 -27.59 12.12 -40.61
CA GLU A 258 -27.22 12.36 -39.22
C GLU A 258 -27.82 11.34 -38.22
N GLY A 259 -28.43 10.29 -38.73
CA GLY A 259 -29.17 9.31 -37.91
C GLY A 259 -28.33 8.68 -36.82
N SER A 260 -27.07 8.35 -37.08
CA SER A 260 -26.15 7.75 -36.11
C SER A 260 -25.84 8.69 -34.93
N LYS A 261 -25.70 9.99 -35.16
CA LYS A 261 -25.47 11.00 -34.13
C LYS A 261 -26.70 11.20 -33.24
N LEU A 262 -27.86 11.33 -33.89
CA LEU A 262 -29.13 11.46 -33.20
C LEU A 262 -29.46 10.21 -32.37
N LEU A 263 -29.14 9.03 -32.88
CA LEU A 263 -29.30 7.78 -32.15
C LEU A 263 -28.47 7.75 -30.86
N ILE A 264 -27.19 8.18 -30.94
CA ILE A 264 -26.32 8.21 -29.74
C ILE A 264 -26.83 9.24 -28.74
N VAL A 265 -27.31 10.39 -29.18
CA VAL A 265 -27.91 11.42 -28.29
C VAL A 265 -29.14 10.84 -27.56
N GLU A 266 -30.07 10.21 -28.29
CA GLU A 266 -31.29 9.67 -27.69
C GLU A 266 -30.99 8.45 -26.79
N LEU A 267 -30.11 7.54 -27.23
CA LEU A 267 -29.60 6.45 -26.40
C LEU A 267 -29.01 6.98 -25.09
N THR A 268 -28.16 7.99 -25.18
CA THR A 268 -27.52 8.57 -24.00
C THR A 268 -28.51 9.22 -23.05
N ARG A 269 -29.54 9.91 -23.58
CA ARG A 269 -30.65 10.46 -22.78
C ARG A 269 -31.42 9.36 -22.05
N ASN A 270 -31.74 8.27 -22.74
CA ASN A 270 -32.44 7.15 -22.14
C ASN A 270 -31.58 6.45 -21.07
N CYS A 271 -30.29 6.26 -21.33
CA CYS A 271 -29.33 5.74 -20.34
C CYS A 271 -29.23 6.67 -19.12
N PHE A 272 -29.14 7.98 -19.31
CA PHE A 272 -29.10 8.95 -18.23
C PHE A 272 -30.35 8.88 -17.36
N ARG A 273 -31.55 8.83 -17.99
CA ARG A 273 -32.82 8.69 -17.30
C ARG A 273 -32.97 7.34 -16.60
N SER A 274 -32.38 6.31 -17.16
CA SER A 274 -32.33 4.96 -16.55
C SER A 274 -31.32 4.83 -15.42
N GLY A 275 -30.45 5.84 -15.21
CA GLY A 275 -29.51 5.88 -14.09
C GLY A 275 -28.20 5.14 -14.35
N ILE A 276 -27.83 4.91 -15.60
CA ILE A 276 -26.55 4.28 -15.94
C ILE A 276 -25.43 5.32 -15.78
N PRO A 277 -24.30 5.02 -15.12
CA PRO A 277 -23.14 5.92 -15.04
C PRO A 277 -22.55 6.29 -16.41
N GLU A 278 -22.02 7.51 -16.53
CA GLU A 278 -21.47 8.05 -17.78
C GLU A 278 -20.43 7.13 -18.43
N GLU A 279 -19.47 6.64 -17.64
CA GLU A 279 -18.37 5.76 -18.13
C GLU A 279 -18.90 4.43 -18.68
N GLU A 280 -19.92 3.87 -18.03
CA GLU A 280 -20.59 2.65 -18.49
C GLU A 280 -21.30 2.86 -19.82
N VAL A 281 -22.01 3.97 -19.98
CA VAL A 281 -22.68 4.30 -21.25
C VAL A 281 -21.67 4.43 -22.38
N VAL A 282 -20.53 5.09 -22.12
CA VAL A 282 -19.44 5.18 -23.10
C VAL A 282 -18.94 3.80 -23.46
N GLY A 283 -18.64 2.95 -22.47
CA GLY A 283 -18.13 1.60 -22.67
C GLY A 283 -19.09 0.73 -23.48
N TRP A 284 -20.35 0.65 -23.06
CA TRP A 284 -21.36 -0.15 -23.75
C TRP A 284 -21.68 0.37 -25.14
N THR A 285 -21.72 1.69 -25.34
CA THR A 285 -21.94 2.30 -26.66
C THR A 285 -20.78 1.97 -27.62
N LEU A 286 -19.53 2.03 -27.16
CA LEU A 286 -18.38 1.68 -27.97
C LEU A 286 -18.33 0.19 -28.34
N ILE A 287 -18.81 -0.68 -27.45
CA ILE A 287 -18.92 -2.12 -27.76
C ILE A 287 -19.97 -2.35 -28.83
N HIS A 288 -21.19 -1.78 -28.69
CA HIS A 288 -22.29 -2.00 -29.61
C HIS A 288 -22.08 -1.35 -31.00
N PHE A 289 -21.45 -0.19 -31.04
CA PHE A 289 -21.21 0.56 -32.28
C PHE A 289 -19.76 0.48 -32.77
N ARG A 290 -19.04 -0.57 -32.39
CA ARG A 290 -17.63 -0.78 -32.73
C ARG A 290 -17.39 -0.65 -34.25
N GLY A 291 -16.53 0.30 -34.63
CA GLY A 291 -16.19 0.56 -36.03
C GLY A 291 -17.25 1.26 -36.87
N LYS A 292 -18.44 1.57 -36.30
CA LYS A 292 -19.52 2.30 -36.98
C LYS A 292 -19.56 3.77 -36.64
N VAL A 293 -19.08 4.12 -35.44
CA VAL A 293 -19.10 5.50 -34.92
C VAL A 293 -17.74 5.84 -34.32
N PRO A 294 -17.19 7.03 -34.59
CA PRO A 294 -15.93 7.47 -34.00
C PRO A 294 -16.04 7.55 -32.46
N GLU A 295 -15.03 7.03 -31.75
CA GLU A 295 -14.98 7.06 -30.29
C GLU A 295 -15.12 8.49 -29.73
N ILE A 296 -14.49 9.45 -30.37
CA ILE A 296 -14.55 10.86 -29.96
C ILE A 296 -15.99 11.37 -29.97
N LEU A 297 -16.76 11.03 -31.00
CA LEU A 297 -18.16 11.44 -31.10
C LEU A 297 -19.02 10.85 -29.99
N VAL A 298 -18.78 9.56 -29.64
CA VAL A 298 -19.48 8.89 -28.53
C VAL A 298 -19.18 9.59 -27.22
N ARG A 299 -17.90 9.80 -26.90
CA ARG A 299 -17.47 10.43 -25.63
C ARG A 299 -18.00 11.87 -25.51
N GLU A 300 -17.90 12.67 -26.58
CA GLU A 300 -18.40 14.04 -26.58
C GLU A 300 -19.92 14.09 -26.41
N THR A 301 -20.65 13.23 -27.11
CA THR A 301 -22.11 13.21 -27.05
C THR A 301 -22.59 12.77 -25.64
N VAL A 302 -22.01 11.71 -25.11
CA VAL A 302 -22.36 11.21 -23.77
C VAL A 302 -22.07 12.29 -22.73
N HIS A 303 -20.88 12.88 -22.76
CA HIS A 303 -20.51 13.94 -21.84
C HIS A 303 -21.44 15.14 -21.89
N ASN A 304 -21.77 15.63 -23.09
CA ASN A 304 -22.67 16.75 -23.27
C ASN A 304 -24.07 16.48 -22.71
N VAL A 305 -24.63 15.30 -22.96
CA VAL A 305 -25.94 14.91 -22.43
C VAL A 305 -25.90 14.85 -20.90
N TYR A 306 -24.88 14.21 -20.31
CA TYR A 306 -24.73 14.08 -18.85
C TYR A 306 -24.52 15.43 -18.14
N THR A 307 -24.02 16.43 -18.88
CA THR A 307 -23.80 17.79 -18.35
C THR A 307 -25.10 18.64 -18.40
N VAL A 308 -25.92 18.46 -19.44
CA VAL A 308 -27.08 19.30 -19.69
C VAL A 308 -28.36 18.71 -19.11
N GLU A 309 -28.53 17.38 -19.16
CA GLU A 309 -29.76 16.73 -18.71
C GLU A 309 -29.89 16.78 -17.18
N LYS A 310 -31.15 16.88 -16.73
CA LYS A 310 -31.54 16.90 -15.32
C LYS A 310 -32.34 15.65 -15.00
N ARG A 311 -32.39 15.24 -13.74
CA ARG A 311 -33.14 14.07 -13.25
C ARG A 311 -32.53 12.74 -13.67
N PHE A 312 -31.26 12.53 -13.33
CA PHE A 312 -30.60 11.23 -13.44
C PHE A 312 -31.42 10.12 -12.75
N GLY A 313 -31.59 8.99 -13.44
CA GLY A 313 -32.31 7.85 -12.91
C GLY A 313 -33.82 8.05 -12.71
N SER A 314 -34.45 8.92 -13.49
CA SER A 314 -35.88 9.23 -13.38
C SER A 314 -36.80 8.28 -14.16
N ASN A 315 -36.28 7.36 -14.99
CA ASN A 315 -37.05 6.46 -15.82
C ASN A 315 -37.62 5.29 -15.01
N PRO A 316 -38.95 5.03 -15.05
CA PRO A 316 -39.57 3.95 -14.28
C PRO A 316 -39.42 2.55 -14.89
N CYS A 317 -38.69 2.38 -15.99
CA CYS A 317 -38.53 1.09 -16.71
C CYS A 317 -37.98 -0.05 -15.84
N ILE A 318 -37.49 0.25 -14.62
CA ILE A 318 -36.96 -0.69 -13.67
C ILE A 318 -37.63 -0.49 -12.34
N SER A 319 -37.65 -1.54 -11.52
CA SER A 319 -38.25 -1.40 -10.20
C SER A 319 -37.53 -0.28 -9.42
N PRO A 320 -38.27 0.54 -8.66
CA PRO A 320 -37.63 1.63 -7.86
C PRO A 320 -36.49 1.15 -6.98
N LYS A 321 -36.54 -0.13 -6.54
CA LYS A 321 -35.48 -0.77 -5.74
C LYS A 321 -34.19 -0.99 -6.56
N GLN A 322 -34.29 -1.42 -7.80
CA GLN A 322 -33.15 -1.63 -8.69
C GLN A 322 -32.52 -0.28 -9.08
N THR A 323 -33.34 0.71 -9.44
CA THR A 323 -32.88 2.07 -9.69
C THR A 323 -32.16 2.64 -8.47
N MET A 324 -32.69 2.42 -7.27
CA MET A 324 -32.07 2.87 -6.02
C MET A 324 -30.70 2.18 -5.80
N ALA A 325 -30.60 0.89 -6.07
CA ALA A 325 -29.34 0.16 -5.94
C ALA A 325 -28.25 0.74 -6.86
N VAL A 326 -28.54 0.95 -8.13
CA VAL A 326 -27.61 1.53 -9.10
C VAL A 326 -27.20 2.97 -8.71
N ARG A 327 -28.15 3.80 -8.31
CA ARG A 327 -27.87 5.18 -7.85
C ARG A 327 -27.06 5.20 -6.56
N THR A 328 -27.28 4.24 -5.67
CA THR A 328 -26.50 4.10 -4.44
C THR A 328 -25.05 3.75 -4.77
N ASP A 329 -24.81 2.80 -5.66
CA ASP A 329 -23.47 2.42 -6.09
C ASP A 329 -22.73 3.60 -6.73
N GLU A 330 -23.38 4.32 -7.62
CA GLU A 330 -22.81 5.48 -8.28
C GLU A 330 -22.48 6.59 -7.26
N PHE A 331 -23.39 6.90 -6.35
CA PHE A 331 -23.15 7.88 -5.28
C PHE A 331 -21.97 7.48 -4.39
N MET A 332 -21.96 6.24 -3.91
CA MET A 332 -20.91 5.73 -3.01
C MET A 332 -19.54 5.72 -3.72
N GLY A 333 -19.49 5.22 -4.94
CA GLY A 333 -18.23 5.11 -5.70
C GLY A 333 -17.69 6.46 -6.18
N ARG A 334 -18.57 7.40 -6.57
CA ARG A 334 -18.18 8.74 -7.01
C ARG A 334 -17.65 9.62 -5.87
N ARG A 335 -18.23 9.47 -4.68
CA ARG A 335 -17.97 10.37 -3.57
C ARG A 335 -16.97 9.83 -2.58
N TYR A 336 -16.95 8.51 -2.38
CA TYR A 336 -16.14 7.84 -1.38
C TYR A 336 -15.31 6.72 -1.99
N GLU A 337 -14.25 6.38 -1.32
CA GLU A 337 -13.47 5.18 -1.53
C GLU A 337 -13.44 4.40 -0.24
N PHE A 338 -13.83 3.13 -0.31
CA PHE A 338 -13.90 2.24 0.84
C PHE A 338 -12.94 1.08 0.68
N ARG A 339 -12.49 0.54 1.81
CA ARG A 339 -11.76 -0.72 1.89
C ARG A 339 -12.02 -1.41 3.22
N TYR A 340 -12.08 -2.72 3.22
CA TYR A 340 -12.14 -3.51 4.46
C TYR A 340 -10.73 -3.86 4.90
N ASN A 341 -10.27 -3.27 6.00
CA ASN A 341 -8.97 -3.56 6.58
C ASN A 341 -9.05 -4.87 7.37
N THR A 342 -8.43 -5.92 6.83
CA THR A 342 -8.50 -7.28 7.39
C THR A 342 -7.83 -7.39 8.75
N LEU A 343 -6.82 -6.59 9.03
CA LEU A 343 -6.08 -6.62 10.30
C LEU A 343 -6.81 -5.84 11.39
N ALA A 344 -7.25 -4.62 11.08
CA ALA A 344 -8.06 -3.83 11.99
C ALA A 344 -9.47 -4.40 12.17
N GLY A 345 -9.97 -5.18 11.21
CA GLY A 345 -11.31 -5.77 11.23
C GLY A 345 -12.43 -4.74 11.05
N VAL A 346 -12.14 -3.63 10.38
CA VAL A 346 -13.07 -2.52 10.17
C VAL A 346 -13.05 -2.05 8.72
N VAL A 347 -14.18 -1.49 8.28
CA VAL A 347 -14.21 -0.78 7.02
C VAL A 347 -13.60 0.61 7.22
N GLU A 348 -12.73 0.99 6.33
CA GLU A 348 -12.13 2.31 6.25
C GLU A 348 -12.61 3.03 5.00
N TYR A 349 -12.65 4.36 5.06
CA TYR A 349 -13.08 5.20 3.94
C TYR A 349 -12.21 6.44 3.80
N ARG A 350 -12.22 7.02 2.62
CA ARG A 350 -11.80 8.39 2.33
C ARG A 350 -12.76 9.05 1.34
N GLU A 351 -12.86 10.37 1.39
CA GLU A 351 -13.66 11.11 0.43
C GLU A 351 -12.82 11.41 -0.82
N ARG A 352 -13.37 11.14 -2.03
CA ARG A 352 -12.64 11.38 -3.29
C ARG A 352 -12.47 12.87 -3.62
N LYS A 353 -13.37 13.71 -3.16
CA LYS A 353 -13.36 15.17 -3.43
C LYS A 353 -12.57 15.97 -2.41
N THR A 354 -12.32 15.41 -1.25
CA THR A 354 -11.50 16.03 -0.21
C THR A 354 -10.12 15.42 -0.25
N PHE A 355 -9.10 16.22 0.02
CA PHE A 355 -7.70 15.82 0.00
C PHE A 355 -7.28 15.05 1.26
N CYS A 356 -8.21 14.34 1.87
CA CYS A 356 -7.93 13.34 2.88
C CYS A 356 -7.42 12.07 2.20
N PHE A 357 -6.10 11.95 2.10
CA PHE A 357 -5.45 10.76 1.53
C PHE A 357 -5.50 9.56 2.47
N ASN A 358 -5.62 9.83 3.79
CA ASN A 358 -5.66 8.78 4.78
C ASN A 358 -7.05 8.17 4.87
N PHE A 359 -7.09 6.86 4.79
CA PHE A 359 -8.28 6.11 5.14
C PHE A 359 -8.56 6.23 6.64
N ARG A 360 -9.82 6.43 6.98
CA ARG A 360 -10.31 6.54 8.36
C ARG A 360 -11.38 5.49 8.62
N PRO A 361 -11.46 4.94 9.84
CA PRO A 361 -12.51 3.98 10.16
C PRO A 361 -13.90 4.57 9.95
N VAL A 362 -14.80 3.78 9.41
CA VAL A 362 -16.22 4.12 9.34
C VAL A 362 -16.84 3.99 10.72
N THR A 363 -17.30 5.11 11.26
CA THR A 363 -18.02 5.17 12.55
C THR A 363 -19.50 5.44 12.31
N ASP A 364 -20.36 5.27 13.32
CA ASP A 364 -21.79 5.58 13.21
C ASP A 364 -22.03 7.06 12.81
N ARG A 365 -21.16 7.97 13.25
CA ARG A 365 -21.20 9.36 12.81
C ARG A 365 -20.94 9.51 11.30
N VAL A 366 -20.02 8.73 10.77
CA VAL A 366 -19.70 8.72 9.34
C VAL A 366 -20.86 8.14 8.54
N LEU A 367 -21.47 7.05 9.01
CA LEU A 367 -22.65 6.45 8.37
C LEU A 367 -23.80 7.47 8.24
N ASN A 368 -24.07 8.19 9.32
CA ASN A 368 -25.07 9.25 9.34
C ASN A 368 -24.71 10.40 8.39
N THR A 369 -23.44 10.80 8.33
CA THR A 369 -22.96 11.83 7.42
C THR A 369 -23.14 11.42 5.96
N ILE A 370 -22.83 10.16 5.62
CA ILE A 370 -23.02 9.62 4.27
C ILE A 370 -24.52 9.61 3.90
N ALA A 371 -25.39 9.18 4.82
CA ALA A 371 -26.83 9.18 4.62
C ALA A 371 -27.38 10.61 4.38
N VAL A 372 -26.98 11.59 5.19
CA VAL A 372 -27.36 13.00 5.01
C VAL A 372 -26.85 13.54 3.68
N ASN A 373 -25.63 13.23 3.29
CA ASN A 373 -25.07 13.64 1.99
C ASN A 373 -25.84 13.01 0.81
N ALA A 374 -26.26 11.76 0.94
CA ALA A 374 -27.08 11.08 -0.06
C ALA A 374 -28.46 11.76 -0.22
N ILE A 375 -29.13 12.06 0.90
CA ILE A 375 -30.40 12.78 0.91
C ILE A 375 -30.25 14.16 0.27
N SER A 376 -29.17 14.88 0.54
CA SER A 376 -28.87 16.18 -0.06
C SER A 376 -28.70 16.11 -1.58
N GLU A 377 -28.30 14.97 -2.12
CA GLU A 377 -28.21 14.71 -3.56
C GLU A 377 -29.50 14.06 -4.15
N GLY A 378 -30.57 13.98 -3.38
CA GLY A 378 -31.85 13.44 -3.82
C GLY A 378 -31.94 11.91 -3.81
N LEU A 379 -31.12 11.25 -2.99
CA LEU A 379 -31.18 9.80 -2.74
C LEU A 379 -31.81 9.55 -1.37
N GLU A 380 -32.86 8.76 -1.31
CA GLU A 380 -33.53 8.38 -0.05
C GLU A 380 -32.77 7.23 0.64
N LEU A 381 -31.51 7.46 1.01
CA LEU A 381 -30.70 6.49 1.74
C LEU A 381 -30.69 6.80 3.24
N TRP A 382 -30.99 5.77 4.03
CA TRP A 382 -30.87 5.82 5.48
C TRP A 382 -29.53 5.21 5.94
N ASP A 383 -29.12 5.54 7.16
CA ASP A 383 -27.90 5.00 7.79
C ASP A 383 -27.83 3.46 7.71
N ARG A 384 -28.95 2.76 7.91
CA ARG A 384 -29.06 1.29 7.79
C ARG A 384 -28.74 0.78 6.37
N ASP A 385 -29.11 1.53 5.33
CA ASP A 385 -28.88 1.15 3.93
C ASP A 385 -27.41 1.40 3.57
N VAL A 386 -26.85 2.50 4.02
CA VAL A 386 -25.42 2.78 3.95
C VAL A 386 -24.62 1.70 4.66
N LYS A 387 -25.02 1.34 5.90
CA LYS A 387 -24.38 0.26 6.67
C LYS A 387 -24.43 -1.09 5.95
N ARG A 388 -25.57 -1.42 5.33
CA ARG A 388 -25.74 -2.63 4.54
C ARG A 388 -24.81 -2.66 3.33
N TRP A 389 -24.70 -1.56 2.62
CA TRP A 389 -23.82 -1.43 1.46
C TRP A 389 -22.35 -1.57 1.86
N ILE A 390 -21.91 -0.84 2.89
CA ILE A 390 -20.53 -0.85 3.39
C ILE A 390 -20.10 -2.23 3.91
N ASN A 391 -21.03 -2.99 4.51
CA ASN A 391 -20.75 -4.33 5.00
C ASN A 391 -20.98 -5.44 3.95
N SER A 392 -21.17 -5.07 2.69
CA SER A 392 -21.27 -6.01 1.58
C SER A 392 -19.91 -6.29 0.94
N GLU A 393 -19.82 -7.30 0.10
CA GLU A 393 -18.63 -7.65 -0.70
C GLU A 393 -18.28 -6.59 -1.76
N ARG A 394 -19.07 -5.53 -1.87
CA ARG A 394 -18.76 -4.35 -2.71
C ARG A 394 -17.57 -3.55 -2.21
N VAL A 395 -17.25 -3.67 -0.93
CA VAL A 395 -16.08 -3.04 -0.34
C VAL A 395 -14.87 -3.96 -0.52
N PRO A 396 -13.83 -3.51 -1.24
CA PRO A 396 -12.66 -4.34 -1.51
C PRO A 396 -11.92 -4.66 -0.21
N ILE A 397 -11.37 -5.86 -0.18
CA ILE A 397 -10.53 -6.33 0.92
C ILE A 397 -9.15 -5.69 0.81
N TYR A 398 -8.67 -5.13 1.91
CA TYR A 398 -7.35 -4.54 2.03
C TYR A 398 -6.58 -5.23 3.16
N SER A 399 -5.39 -5.71 2.84
CA SER A 399 -4.46 -6.29 3.81
C SER A 399 -3.23 -5.40 3.95
N PRO A 400 -3.06 -4.68 5.06
CA PRO A 400 -1.88 -3.84 5.27
C PRO A 400 -0.56 -4.61 5.19
N ILE A 401 -0.58 -5.86 5.65
CA ILE A 401 0.58 -6.75 5.63
C ILE A 401 0.93 -7.11 4.19
N THR A 402 -0.06 -7.53 3.42
CA THR A 402 0.13 -7.92 2.03
C THR A 402 0.64 -6.74 1.20
N ASP A 403 0.01 -5.58 1.35
CA ASP A 403 0.41 -4.34 0.67
C ASP A 403 1.85 -3.95 1.01
N PHE A 404 2.23 -4.04 2.29
CA PHE A 404 3.60 -3.79 2.72
C PHE A 404 4.60 -4.80 2.12
N LEU A 405 4.32 -6.09 2.20
CA LEU A 405 5.24 -7.13 1.71
C LEU A 405 5.42 -7.08 0.19
N TYR A 406 4.38 -6.69 -0.55
CA TYR A 406 4.47 -6.50 -2.00
C TYR A 406 5.16 -5.19 -2.41
N SER A 407 5.20 -4.19 -1.55
CA SER A 407 5.91 -2.94 -1.80
C SER A 407 7.43 -3.01 -1.56
N LEU A 408 7.94 -4.15 -1.08
CA LEU A 408 9.34 -4.30 -0.74
C LEU A 408 10.24 -4.34 -2.00
N PRO A 409 11.38 -3.65 -1.98
CA PRO A 409 12.36 -3.73 -3.05
C PRO A 409 13.08 -5.09 -3.04
N ARG A 410 13.83 -5.37 -4.08
CA ARG A 410 14.76 -6.50 -4.05
C ARG A 410 15.82 -6.31 -2.98
N TRP A 411 16.13 -7.38 -2.24
CA TRP A 411 17.19 -7.36 -1.23
C TRP A 411 18.57 -7.11 -1.86
N ASP A 412 19.35 -6.24 -1.24
CA ASP A 412 20.69 -5.84 -1.69
C ASP A 412 21.82 -6.77 -1.17
N GLY A 413 21.47 -7.85 -0.48
CA GLY A 413 22.44 -8.84 0.03
C GLY A 413 23.07 -8.47 1.38
N LYS A 414 22.71 -7.34 2.01
CA LYS A 414 23.27 -6.94 3.31
C LYS A 414 22.44 -7.51 4.45
N ASP A 415 23.09 -8.13 5.43
CA ASP A 415 22.45 -8.64 6.63
C ASP A 415 22.08 -7.53 7.61
N ARG A 416 20.83 -7.10 7.54
CA ARG A 416 20.27 -6.05 8.41
C ARG A 416 19.58 -6.61 9.63
N ILE A 417 19.16 -7.85 9.57
CA ILE A 417 18.48 -8.47 10.71
C ILE A 417 19.46 -8.65 11.86
N ARG A 418 20.63 -9.24 11.61
CA ARG A 418 21.66 -9.37 12.64
C ARG A 418 22.25 -8.03 13.05
N ALA A 419 22.37 -7.09 12.11
CA ALA A 419 22.76 -5.72 12.42
C ALA A 419 21.76 -5.02 13.37
N LEU A 420 20.44 -5.25 13.18
CA LEU A 420 19.39 -4.72 14.07
C LEU A 420 19.47 -5.37 15.46
N ALA A 421 19.74 -6.67 15.54
CA ALA A 421 20.01 -7.37 16.81
C ALA A 421 21.18 -6.72 17.57
N SER A 422 22.26 -6.37 16.87
CA SER A 422 23.45 -5.75 17.47
C SER A 422 23.22 -4.34 18.06
N TYR A 423 22.05 -3.73 17.82
CA TYR A 423 21.68 -2.46 18.49
C TYR A 423 21.34 -2.66 19.98
N VAL A 424 21.10 -3.90 20.37
CA VAL A 424 20.89 -4.29 21.77
C VAL A 424 22.20 -4.83 22.33
N PRO A 425 22.93 -4.05 23.16
CA PRO A 425 24.17 -4.52 23.76
C PRO A 425 23.87 -5.59 24.79
N CYS A 426 24.34 -6.79 24.59
CA CYS A 426 24.21 -7.93 25.50
C CYS A 426 25.46 -8.81 25.43
N ASP A 427 25.59 -9.68 26.41
CA ASP A 427 26.67 -10.65 26.52
C ASP A 427 26.39 -12.01 25.87
N ASN A 428 25.16 -12.25 25.45
CA ASN A 428 24.76 -13.48 24.80
C ASN A 428 25.26 -13.54 23.34
N SER A 429 26.24 -14.39 23.06
CA SER A 429 26.83 -14.55 21.73
C SER A 429 25.86 -15.10 20.67
N HIS A 430 24.83 -15.85 21.10
CA HIS A 430 23.80 -16.40 20.19
C HIS A 430 22.70 -15.43 19.85
N TRP A 431 22.64 -14.26 20.50
CA TRP A 431 21.58 -13.30 20.32
C TRP A 431 21.33 -12.91 18.87
N PRO A 432 22.32 -12.54 18.03
CA PRO A 432 22.06 -12.14 16.65
C PRO A 432 21.43 -13.26 15.82
N ASP A 433 21.84 -14.53 16.02
CA ASP A 433 21.32 -15.66 15.26
C ASP A 433 19.92 -16.06 15.73
N PHE A 434 19.66 -16.03 17.02
CA PHE A 434 18.34 -16.30 17.59
C PHE A 434 17.33 -15.20 17.22
N PHE A 435 17.77 -13.94 17.26
CA PHE A 435 16.95 -12.84 16.79
C PHE A 435 16.63 -12.96 15.30
N HIS A 436 17.62 -13.32 14.48
CA HIS A 436 17.41 -13.56 13.06
C HIS A 436 16.36 -14.66 12.84
N ARG A 437 16.46 -15.78 13.52
CA ARG A 437 15.51 -16.90 13.44
C ARG A 437 14.09 -16.47 13.84
N TRP A 438 13.98 -15.79 14.97
CA TRP A 438 12.71 -15.24 15.43
C TRP A 438 12.10 -14.22 14.46
N PHE A 439 12.93 -13.35 13.88
CA PHE A 439 12.49 -12.34 12.92
C PHE A 439 11.97 -12.99 11.62
N LEU A 440 12.66 -14.00 11.12
CA LEU A 440 12.18 -14.79 9.98
C LEU A 440 10.85 -15.47 10.27
N SER A 441 10.69 -16.04 11.47
CA SER A 441 9.42 -16.64 11.90
C SER A 441 8.29 -15.61 11.96
N MET A 442 8.56 -14.40 12.45
CA MET A 442 7.61 -13.29 12.47
C MET A 442 7.12 -12.95 11.06
N VAL A 443 8.03 -12.78 10.11
CA VAL A 443 7.69 -12.46 8.72
C VAL A 443 7.00 -13.63 8.02
N ALA A 444 7.36 -14.88 8.33
CA ALA A 444 6.67 -16.06 7.81
C ALA A 444 5.19 -16.09 8.22
N HIS A 445 4.88 -15.73 9.47
CA HIS A 445 3.50 -15.57 9.93
C HIS A 445 2.75 -14.46 9.20
N TRP A 446 3.42 -13.36 8.89
CA TRP A 446 2.82 -12.27 8.11
C TRP A 446 2.43 -12.71 6.70
N LYS A 447 3.25 -13.54 6.06
CA LYS A 447 2.91 -14.17 4.77
C LYS A 447 1.70 -15.12 4.86
N GLY A 448 1.42 -15.64 6.05
CA GLY A 448 0.27 -16.52 6.31
C GLY A 448 0.38 -17.91 5.66
N ASN A 449 1.58 -18.30 5.25
CA ASN A 449 1.82 -19.57 4.57
C ASN A 449 2.18 -20.70 5.53
N ASP A 450 2.61 -20.36 6.74
CA ASP A 450 3.01 -21.35 7.75
C ASP A 450 1.87 -21.67 8.70
N LYS A 451 1.17 -22.75 8.40
CA LYS A 451 0.15 -23.34 9.28
C LYS A 451 0.72 -24.43 10.22
N GLN A 452 1.95 -24.82 10.00
CA GLN A 452 2.56 -25.96 10.69
C GLN A 452 3.31 -25.50 11.95
N TYR A 453 4.04 -24.41 11.86
CA TYR A 453 4.89 -23.91 12.94
C TYR A 453 4.39 -22.56 13.45
N ALA A 454 4.28 -22.42 14.77
CA ALA A 454 4.04 -21.13 15.40
C ALA A 454 5.38 -20.44 15.68
N ASN A 455 5.42 -19.11 15.72
CA ASN A 455 6.53 -18.39 16.32
C ASN A 455 6.44 -18.53 17.85
N SER A 456 6.83 -19.70 18.34
CA SER A 456 6.66 -20.12 19.73
C SER A 456 7.75 -19.61 20.66
N VAL A 457 8.84 -19.07 20.12
CA VAL A 457 9.95 -18.49 20.84
C VAL A 457 9.83 -16.96 20.79
N SER A 458 10.07 -16.28 21.90
CA SER A 458 9.94 -14.83 22.04
C SER A 458 11.18 -14.23 22.66
N PRO A 459 11.76 -13.16 22.11
CA PRO A 459 12.82 -12.42 22.80
C PRO A 459 12.31 -11.83 24.11
N LEU A 460 13.11 -11.93 25.16
CA LEU A 460 12.88 -11.33 26.47
C LEU A 460 14.07 -10.42 26.81
N LEU A 461 13.84 -9.12 26.68
CA LEU A 461 14.82 -8.08 26.89
C LEU A 461 14.86 -7.67 28.37
N ILE A 462 15.91 -8.05 29.09
CA ILE A 462 16.07 -7.80 30.52
C ILE A 462 17.11 -6.70 30.71
N GLY A 463 16.82 -5.69 31.51
CA GLY A 463 17.74 -4.61 31.76
C GLY A 463 17.14 -3.43 32.50
N ALA A 464 17.99 -2.48 32.89
CA ALA A 464 17.59 -1.31 33.67
C ALA A 464 16.48 -0.49 33.01
N GLN A 465 15.69 0.17 33.83
CA GLN A 465 14.68 1.13 33.36
C GLN A 465 15.35 2.25 32.57
N GLY A 466 14.74 2.66 31.45
CA GLY A 466 15.26 3.75 30.60
C GLY A 466 16.36 3.36 29.62
N CYS A 467 16.78 2.08 29.53
CA CYS A 467 17.76 1.65 28.52
C CYS A 467 17.19 1.58 27.08
N GLY A 468 15.89 1.79 26.88
CA GLY A 468 15.27 1.91 25.57
C GLY A 468 14.58 0.65 25.03
N LYS A 469 14.23 -0.31 25.89
CA LYS A 469 13.59 -1.61 25.52
C LYS A 469 12.31 -1.45 24.75
N SER A 470 11.29 -0.80 25.33
CA SER A 470 9.96 -0.64 24.72
C SER A 470 10.03 0.17 23.43
N THR A 471 10.94 1.16 23.34
CA THR A 471 11.21 1.91 22.11
C THR A 471 11.78 0.99 21.01
N TYR A 472 12.73 0.14 21.34
CA TYR A 472 13.30 -0.84 20.41
C TYR A 472 12.23 -1.78 19.91
N CYS A 473 11.42 -2.38 20.78
CA CYS A 473 10.33 -3.27 20.40
C CYS A 473 9.36 -2.60 19.41
N ARG A 474 8.96 -1.36 19.68
CA ARG A 474 8.08 -0.60 18.79
C ARG A 474 8.74 -0.28 17.45
N ASN A 475 10.05 0.00 17.44
CA ASN A 475 10.80 0.34 16.24
C ASN A 475 11.12 -0.88 15.37
N LEU A 476 10.78 -2.09 15.78
CA LEU A 476 10.84 -3.26 14.90
C LEU A 476 9.85 -3.13 13.74
N LEU A 477 8.69 -2.52 13.98
CA LEU A 477 7.72 -2.26 12.91
C LEU A 477 7.99 -0.93 12.21
N PRO A 478 7.84 -0.90 10.87
CA PRO A 478 7.92 0.33 10.12
C PRO A 478 6.80 1.30 10.55
N PRO A 479 7.00 2.63 10.42
CA PRO A 479 6.05 3.64 10.88
C PRO A 479 4.61 3.40 10.44
N ASP A 480 4.41 2.96 9.20
CA ASP A 480 3.09 2.75 8.61
C ASP A 480 2.34 1.53 9.20
N LEU A 481 3.08 0.60 9.81
CA LEU A 481 2.52 -0.60 10.44
C LEU A 481 2.49 -0.54 11.97
N ARG A 482 2.96 0.55 12.58
CA ARG A 482 2.98 0.70 14.04
C ARG A 482 1.60 0.74 14.69
N ALA A 483 0.55 1.01 13.92
CA ALA A 483 -0.83 0.86 14.39
C ALA A 483 -1.20 -0.59 14.75
N TYR A 484 -0.43 -1.56 14.26
CA TYR A 484 -0.60 -2.99 14.53
C TYR A 484 0.44 -3.54 15.53
N TYR A 485 1.07 -2.65 16.28
CA TYR A 485 1.84 -2.95 17.48
C TYR A 485 1.01 -2.69 18.73
N THR A 486 1.15 -3.54 19.73
CA THR A 486 0.60 -3.27 21.06
C THR A 486 1.59 -3.70 22.15
N ASP A 487 1.59 -2.97 23.24
CA ASP A 487 2.28 -3.29 24.50
C ASP A 487 1.31 -3.56 25.65
N SER A 488 0.02 -3.62 25.33
CA SER A 488 -1.05 -3.83 26.31
C SER A 488 -1.86 -5.05 25.92
N ILE A 489 -1.60 -6.19 26.54
CA ILE A 489 -2.35 -7.43 26.40
C ILE A 489 -2.87 -7.91 27.74
N ASP A 490 -4.17 -8.17 27.84
CA ASP A 490 -4.81 -8.69 29.06
C ASP A 490 -5.02 -10.22 28.93
N PHE A 491 -4.18 -10.98 29.60
CA PHE A 491 -4.28 -12.45 29.62
C PHE A 491 -5.44 -12.98 30.45
N SER A 492 -6.10 -12.15 31.26
CA SER A 492 -7.32 -12.55 31.99
C SER A 492 -8.49 -12.81 31.05
N ARG A 493 -8.53 -12.11 29.93
CA ARG A 493 -9.54 -12.23 28.89
C ARG A 493 -9.05 -13.11 27.74
N LYS A 494 -9.02 -14.42 27.97
CA LYS A 494 -8.44 -15.41 27.05
C LYS A 494 -8.89 -15.24 25.58
N ARG A 495 -10.19 -15.01 25.36
CA ARG A 495 -10.74 -14.85 24.01
C ARG A 495 -10.24 -13.59 23.31
N ASP A 496 -10.17 -12.48 24.04
CA ASP A 496 -9.69 -11.22 23.48
C ASP A 496 -8.18 -11.31 23.20
N ALA A 497 -7.41 -11.93 24.09
CA ALA A 497 -5.98 -12.20 23.89
C ALA A 497 -5.73 -13.09 22.64
N GLU A 498 -6.58 -14.11 22.41
CA GLU A 498 -6.50 -14.91 21.18
C GLU A 498 -6.80 -14.08 19.92
N LEU A 499 -7.80 -13.20 19.94
CA LEU A 499 -8.13 -12.30 18.82
C LEU A 499 -7.00 -11.31 18.52
N TYR A 500 -6.21 -10.93 19.52
CA TYR A 500 -5.03 -10.07 19.33
C TYR A 500 -4.00 -10.69 18.39
N LEU A 501 -3.89 -12.03 18.38
CA LEU A 501 -2.98 -12.73 17.47
C LEU A 501 -3.33 -12.55 15.98
N ASN A 502 -4.59 -12.25 15.68
CA ASN A 502 -5.05 -11.97 14.31
C ASN A 502 -5.04 -10.47 13.98
N ARG A 503 -5.07 -9.59 14.98
CA ARG A 503 -5.21 -8.13 14.81
C ARG A 503 -3.89 -7.37 14.86
N PHE A 504 -2.92 -7.90 15.58
CA PHE A 504 -1.61 -7.26 15.73
C PHE A 504 -0.53 -8.05 15.00
N MET A 505 0.52 -7.35 14.61
CA MET A 505 1.70 -7.93 13.95
C MET A 505 2.79 -8.24 14.96
N LEU A 506 2.89 -7.44 16.01
CA LEU A 506 3.86 -7.60 17.09
C LEU A 506 3.22 -7.19 18.42
N ILE A 507 3.29 -8.07 19.39
CA ILE A 507 2.80 -7.86 20.76
C ILE A 507 4.01 -7.82 21.70
N ASN A 508 4.23 -6.69 22.33
CA ASN A 508 5.20 -6.55 23.41
C ASN A 508 4.54 -6.86 24.75
N MET A 509 5.01 -7.88 25.45
CA MET A 509 4.66 -8.12 26.82
C MET A 509 5.54 -7.24 27.70
N ASP A 510 5.14 -5.96 27.85
CA ASP A 510 5.88 -5.01 28.68
C ASP A 510 5.72 -5.38 30.16
N GLU A 511 6.74 -5.15 30.97
CA GLU A 511 6.75 -5.55 32.39
C GLU A 511 6.39 -7.05 32.57
N PHE A 512 7.07 -7.93 31.84
CA PHE A 512 6.81 -9.38 31.84
C PHE A 512 6.84 -10.01 33.25
N ASP A 513 7.58 -9.42 34.17
CA ASP A 513 7.62 -9.78 35.60
C ASP A 513 6.25 -9.67 36.31
N GLN A 514 5.33 -8.88 35.79
CA GLN A 514 3.97 -8.74 36.34
C GLN A 514 3.00 -9.81 35.83
N VAL A 515 3.40 -10.65 34.85
CA VAL A 515 2.56 -11.73 34.35
C VAL A 515 2.45 -12.81 35.42
N SER A 516 1.28 -12.91 36.06
CA SER A 516 1.05 -13.85 37.16
C SER A 516 1.27 -15.32 36.70
N ALA A 517 1.72 -16.18 37.64
CA ALA A 517 1.92 -17.59 37.39
C ALA A 517 0.67 -18.30 36.82
N ASN A 518 -0.52 -17.85 37.19
CA ASN A 518 -1.80 -18.37 36.70
C ASN A 518 -2.01 -18.13 35.20
N HIS A 519 -1.40 -17.06 34.64
CA HIS A 519 -1.50 -16.73 33.22
C HIS A 519 -0.39 -17.36 32.37
N GLN A 520 0.69 -17.85 32.99
CA GLN A 520 1.81 -18.46 32.26
C GLN A 520 1.41 -19.70 31.48
N GLY A 521 0.51 -20.54 32.01
CA GLY A 521 -0.03 -21.70 31.29
C GLY A 521 -0.81 -21.30 30.03
N PHE A 522 -1.61 -20.24 30.10
CA PHE A 522 -2.33 -19.71 28.95
C PHE A 522 -1.36 -19.06 27.94
N LEU A 523 -0.38 -18.31 28.41
CA LEU A 523 0.66 -17.72 27.55
C LEU A 523 1.41 -18.82 26.74
N LYS A 524 1.81 -19.90 27.41
CA LYS A 524 2.43 -21.04 26.71
C LYS A 524 1.54 -21.61 25.60
N HIS A 525 0.25 -21.68 25.88
CA HIS A 525 -0.73 -22.18 24.91
C HIS A 525 -0.83 -21.25 23.68
N ILE A 526 -0.95 -19.94 23.88
CA ILE A 526 -1.08 -19.00 22.76
C ILE A 526 0.22 -18.82 21.95
N LEU A 527 1.39 -18.96 22.59
CA LEU A 527 2.67 -18.93 21.89
C LEU A 527 2.80 -20.06 20.87
N GLN A 528 2.24 -21.22 21.15
CA GLN A 528 2.33 -22.42 20.31
C GLN A 528 1.24 -22.55 19.26
N LYS A 529 0.22 -21.68 19.25
CA LYS A 529 -0.87 -21.74 18.26
C LYS A 529 -0.42 -21.21 16.90
N PRO A 530 -0.35 -22.01 15.83
CA PRO A 530 -0.06 -21.51 14.49
C PRO A 530 -1.29 -20.88 13.82
N VAL A 531 -2.49 -21.34 14.17
CA VAL A 531 -3.78 -20.83 13.67
C VAL A 531 -4.74 -20.66 14.84
N LEU A 532 -5.75 -19.84 14.66
CA LEU A 532 -6.74 -19.54 15.69
C LEU A 532 -8.11 -20.10 15.27
N ASN A 533 -8.72 -20.87 16.17
CA ASN A 533 -10.11 -21.31 16.01
C ASN A 533 -10.95 -20.55 17.03
N VAL A 534 -11.43 -19.37 16.63
CA VAL A 534 -12.13 -18.45 17.53
C VAL A 534 -13.42 -17.96 16.88
N ARG A 535 -14.45 -17.82 17.70
CA ARG A 535 -15.70 -17.17 17.27
C ARG A 535 -15.52 -15.65 17.39
N LYS A 536 -15.58 -14.91 16.27
CA LYS A 536 -15.55 -13.46 16.31
C LYS A 536 -16.78 -12.87 17.01
N PRO A 537 -16.68 -11.67 17.58
CA PRO A 537 -17.86 -10.96 18.06
C PRO A 537 -18.89 -10.84 16.94
N ASN A 538 -20.17 -11.11 17.26
CA ASN A 538 -21.31 -11.06 16.33
C ASN A 538 -21.35 -12.15 15.22
N GLU A 539 -20.44 -13.12 15.22
CA GLU A 539 -20.52 -14.29 14.36
C GLU A 539 -21.11 -15.49 15.10
N SER A 540 -21.92 -16.32 14.42
CA SER A 540 -22.53 -17.52 15.02
C SER A 540 -21.58 -18.73 14.98
N ALA A 541 -20.66 -18.78 14.01
CA ALA A 541 -19.74 -19.89 13.81
C ALA A 541 -18.32 -19.62 14.34
N VAL A 542 -17.60 -20.70 14.63
CA VAL A 542 -16.15 -20.65 14.88
C VAL A 542 -15.45 -20.58 13.53
N SER A 543 -14.59 -19.60 13.36
CA SER A 543 -13.80 -19.40 12.15
C SER A 543 -12.33 -19.69 12.42
N GLU A 544 -11.65 -20.34 11.46
CA GLU A 544 -10.20 -20.43 11.44
C GLU A 544 -9.62 -19.08 11.01
N LEU A 545 -8.88 -18.44 11.90
CA LEU A 545 -8.22 -17.16 11.63
C LEU A 545 -6.71 -17.35 11.52
N LYS A 546 -6.10 -16.57 10.62
CA LYS A 546 -4.64 -16.50 10.52
C LYS A 546 -4.06 -15.84 11.75
N ARG A 547 -2.94 -16.37 12.24
CA ARG A 547 -2.12 -15.70 13.23
C ARG A 547 -1.11 -14.81 12.51
N TYR A 548 -1.05 -13.54 12.86
CA TYR A 548 -0.04 -12.60 12.39
C TYR A 548 0.94 -12.22 13.51
N ALA A 549 0.47 -12.16 14.75
CA ALA A 549 1.27 -11.68 15.86
C ALA A 549 2.39 -12.62 16.24
N SER A 550 3.56 -12.03 16.39
CA SER A 550 4.68 -12.58 17.16
C SER A 550 4.81 -11.83 18.49
N PHE A 551 5.45 -12.44 19.45
CA PHE A 551 5.65 -11.85 20.76
C PHE A 551 7.11 -11.43 20.96
N ILE A 552 7.27 -10.36 21.72
CA ILE A 552 8.51 -9.91 22.34
C ILE A 552 8.18 -9.49 23.77
N ALA A 553 9.13 -9.54 24.67
CA ALA A 553 8.88 -9.17 26.06
C ALA A 553 9.98 -8.27 26.61
N THR A 554 9.64 -7.45 27.62
CA THR A 554 10.59 -6.61 28.33
C THR A 554 10.43 -6.79 29.83
N SER A 555 11.53 -6.74 30.58
CA SER A 555 11.53 -6.77 32.03
C SER A 555 12.65 -5.91 32.61
N ASN A 556 12.46 -5.50 33.86
CA ASN A 556 13.48 -4.84 34.67
C ASN A 556 14.16 -5.82 35.66
N HIS A 557 13.62 -7.01 35.80
CA HIS A 557 14.08 -8.06 36.73
C HIS A 557 14.61 -9.25 35.96
N SER A 558 15.54 -9.98 36.53
CA SER A 558 16.16 -11.17 35.93
C SER A 558 15.46 -12.48 36.29
N ASP A 559 14.87 -12.56 37.48
CA ASP A 559 14.28 -13.78 38.02
C ASP A 559 12.83 -13.92 37.51
N LEU A 560 12.64 -14.45 36.32
CA LEU A 560 11.38 -14.37 35.59
C LEU A 560 10.74 -15.71 35.25
N LEU A 561 11.56 -16.74 35.05
CA LEU A 561 11.09 -18.01 34.56
C LEU A 561 10.76 -18.94 35.72
N SER A 562 9.48 -19.10 36.00
CA SER A 562 8.99 -19.95 37.09
C SER A 562 8.88 -21.43 36.72
N ASP A 563 9.06 -21.78 35.45
CA ASP A 563 8.92 -23.14 34.94
C ASP A 563 10.05 -23.48 33.97
N PRO A 564 11.02 -24.37 34.38
CA PRO A 564 12.12 -24.78 33.54
C PRO A 564 11.66 -25.40 32.21
N SER A 565 10.52 -26.11 32.19
CA SER A 565 9.98 -26.72 30.97
C SER A 565 9.49 -25.65 29.95
N GLY A 566 9.26 -24.44 30.41
CA GLY A 566 8.83 -23.30 29.63
C GLY A 566 9.95 -22.42 29.12
N SER A 567 11.16 -22.56 29.67
CA SER A 567 12.29 -21.65 29.38
C SER A 567 12.70 -21.63 27.92
N ARG A 568 12.62 -22.75 27.19
CA ARG A 568 12.89 -22.85 25.75
C ARG A 568 12.05 -21.92 24.86
N ARG A 569 11.00 -21.27 25.40
CA ARG A 569 10.14 -20.34 24.65
C ARG A 569 10.62 -18.90 24.69
N PHE A 570 11.70 -18.64 25.40
CA PHE A 570 12.22 -17.29 25.54
C PHE A 570 13.70 -17.23 25.13
N ILE A 571 14.05 -16.18 24.42
CA ILE A 571 15.43 -15.78 24.17
C ILE A 571 15.75 -14.71 25.24
N CYS A 572 16.17 -15.15 26.40
CA CYS A 572 16.51 -14.23 27.49
C CYS A 572 17.88 -13.59 27.21
N ILE A 573 17.90 -12.26 27.24
CA ILE A 573 19.14 -11.50 27.11
C ILE A 573 19.21 -10.42 28.17
N ASN A 574 20.39 -10.32 28.81
CA ASN A 574 20.69 -9.26 29.75
C ASN A 574 21.34 -8.09 29.03
N ILE A 575 20.69 -6.92 29.08
CA ILE A 575 21.14 -5.73 28.37
C ILE A 575 22.21 -5.04 29.22
N THR A 576 23.41 -4.95 28.67
CA THR A 576 24.59 -4.42 29.35
C THR A 576 24.76 -2.91 29.21
N GLY A 577 23.95 -2.24 28.36
CA GLY A 577 24.06 -0.82 28.09
C GLY A 577 22.80 -0.19 27.51
N LYS A 578 22.92 1.00 26.96
CA LYS A 578 21.81 1.68 26.29
C LYS A 578 21.60 1.14 24.88
N ILE A 579 20.35 0.78 24.54
CA ILE A 579 19.97 0.34 23.20
C ILE A 579 20.09 1.50 22.21
N ARG A 580 20.62 1.22 21.02
CA ARG A 580 20.84 2.18 19.96
C ARG A 580 19.58 2.45 19.15
N ASN A 581 18.64 3.20 19.73
CA ASN A 581 17.35 3.55 19.13
C ASN A 581 17.38 4.75 18.17
N ASP A 582 18.49 5.45 18.09
CA ASP A 582 18.74 6.59 17.21
C ASP A 582 19.19 6.20 15.80
N ALA A 583 19.50 4.93 15.58
CA ALA A 583 19.90 4.42 14.29
C ALA A 583 18.74 4.46 13.27
N VAL A 584 19.04 4.92 12.06
CA VAL A 584 18.07 4.90 10.95
C VAL A 584 17.93 3.47 10.43
N ILE A 585 16.74 2.91 10.57
CA ILE A 585 16.42 1.57 10.08
C ILE A 585 15.91 1.68 8.65
N ASN A 586 16.57 0.98 7.73
CA ASN A 586 16.07 0.82 6.36
C ASN A 586 15.05 -0.34 6.33
N TYR A 587 13.81 -0.05 6.70
CA TYR A 587 12.74 -1.05 6.77
C TYR A 587 12.49 -1.79 5.45
N PRO A 588 12.43 -1.13 4.28
CA PRO A 588 12.24 -1.85 3.02
C PRO A 588 13.30 -2.94 2.81
N GLN A 589 14.57 -2.63 3.02
CA GLN A 589 15.66 -3.61 2.84
C GLN A 589 15.73 -4.65 3.96
N LEU A 590 15.39 -4.27 5.20
CA LEU A 590 15.32 -5.20 6.34
C LEU A 590 14.29 -6.31 6.09
N TYR A 591 13.10 -5.94 5.66
CA TYR A 591 12.03 -6.91 5.39
C TYR A 591 12.20 -7.62 4.05
N ALA A 592 12.82 -6.97 3.05
CA ALA A 592 13.20 -7.61 1.80
C ALA A 592 14.19 -8.76 2.05
N GLN A 593 15.15 -8.59 2.97
CA GLN A 593 16.03 -9.67 3.41
C GLN A 593 15.23 -10.87 3.94
N ALA A 594 14.34 -10.64 4.90
CA ALA A 594 13.56 -11.72 5.51
C ALA A 594 12.68 -12.45 4.48
N VAL A 595 12.04 -11.71 3.58
CA VAL A 595 11.21 -12.30 2.52
C VAL A 595 12.05 -13.11 1.55
N GLN A 596 13.24 -12.63 1.16
CA GLN A 596 14.12 -13.35 0.25
C GLN A 596 14.69 -14.60 0.89
N GLU A 597 15.19 -14.52 2.12
CA GLU A 597 15.73 -15.68 2.84
C GLU A 597 14.66 -16.78 3.03
N LEU A 598 13.41 -16.40 3.33
CA LEU A 598 12.29 -17.35 3.40
C LEU A 598 11.94 -17.97 2.04
N ARG A 599 12.12 -17.24 0.93
CA ARG A 599 11.96 -17.78 -0.44
C ARG A 599 13.06 -18.75 -0.79
N ASP A 600 14.29 -18.47 -0.34
CA ASP A 600 15.47 -19.32 -0.57
C ASP A 600 15.45 -20.58 0.30
N GLY A 601 14.43 -20.74 1.14
CA GLY A 601 14.21 -21.91 1.98
C GLY A 601 14.92 -21.83 3.34
N GLU A 602 15.36 -20.64 3.77
CA GLU A 602 15.90 -20.46 5.11
C GLU A 602 14.85 -20.83 6.17
N ARG A 603 15.27 -21.58 7.16
CA ARG A 603 14.38 -22.09 8.20
C ARG A 603 13.87 -20.98 9.11
N SER A 604 12.55 -20.94 9.33
CA SER A 604 11.88 -19.95 10.19
C SER A 604 11.60 -20.43 11.61
N HIS A 605 11.79 -21.70 11.92
CA HIS A 605 11.54 -22.28 13.24
C HIS A 605 12.85 -22.71 13.91
N PHE A 606 12.85 -22.77 15.23
CA PHE A 606 13.99 -23.25 16.03
C PHE A 606 14.13 -24.77 15.92
N SER A 607 15.37 -25.25 15.85
CA SER A 607 15.67 -26.69 15.92
C SER A 607 15.74 -27.13 17.36
N SER A 608 15.74 -28.49 17.56
CA SER A 608 15.90 -29.06 18.88
C SER A 608 17.25 -28.68 19.51
N GLU A 609 18.30 -28.54 18.71
CA GLU A 609 19.61 -28.10 19.17
C GLU A 609 19.61 -26.65 19.62
N GLU A 610 18.96 -25.75 18.83
CA GLU A 610 18.80 -24.36 19.20
C GLU A 610 17.92 -24.20 20.45
N GLU A 611 16.86 -25.02 20.60
CA GLU A 611 16.03 -25.04 21.82
C GLU A 611 16.86 -25.51 23.04
N ALA A 612 17.76 -26.46 22.89
CA ALA A 612 18.64 -26.92 23.99
C ALA A 612 19.58 -25.78 24.43
N ILE A 613 20.18 -25.05 23.49
CA ILE A 613 21.01 -23.88 23.80
C ILE A 613 20.18 -22.78 24.51
N LEU A 614 18.94 -22.57 24.10
CA LEU A 614 18.05 -21.63 24.79
C LEU A 614 17.80 -22.03 26.24
N VAL A 615 17.56 -23.32 26.51
CA VAL A 615 17.36 -23.83 27.87
C VAL A 615 18.62 -23.63 28.71
N GLU A 616 19.81 -23.94 28.18
CA GLU A 616 21.06 -23.71 28.86
C GLU A 616 21.30 -22.24 29.20
N ASN A 617 21.13 -21.36 28.22
CA ASN A 617 21.31 -19.91 28.43
C ASN A 617 20.28 -19.32 29.41
N ASN A 618 19.08 -19.89 29.49
CA ASN A 618 18.01 -19.38 30.32
C ASN A 618 18.10 -19.84 31.81
N GLN A 619 19.00 -20.75 32.15
CA GLN A 619 19.15 -21.23 33.54
C GLN A 619 19.42 -20.09 34.54
N GLU A 620 20.17 -19.08 34.14
CA GLU A 620 20.45 -17.90 34.98
C GLU A 620 19.24 -16.99 35.25
N PHE A 621 18.15 -17.12 34.47
CA PHE A 621 16.92 -16.35 34.57
C PHE A 621 15.79 -17.12 35.24
N GLU A 622 16.04 -18.32 35.70
CA GLU A 622 15.06 -19.15 36.39
C GLU A 622 14.89 -18.68 37.84
N LEU A 623 13.62 -18.64 38.28
CA LEU A 623 13.28 -18.36 39.68
C LEU A 623 13.82 -19.48 40.55
N GLN A 624 14.84 -19.18 41.33
CA GLN A 624 15.35 -20.10 42.35
C GLN A 624 14.37 -20.16 43.51
N THR A 625 13.97 -21.38 43.87
CA THR A 625 13.17 -21.55 45.08
C THR A 625 13.96 -21.14 46.32
N PRO A 626 13.32 -20.72 47.42
CA PRO A 626 14.04 -20.44 48.66
C PRO A 626 14.91 -21.60 49.17
N VAL A 627 14.51 -22.81 48.82
CA VAL A 627 15.28 -24.03 49.17
C VAL A 627 16.55 -24.13 48.31
N GLU A 628 16.44 -23.82 47.00
CA GLU A 628 17.60 -23.81 46.09
C GLU A 628 18.57 -22.68 46.41
N GLN A 629 18.05 -21.48 46.79
CA GLN A 629 18.88 -20.36 47.23
C GLN A 629 19.66 -20.72 48.50
N LEU A 630 18.97 -21.32 49.49
CA LEU A 630 19.63 -21.82 50.70
C LEU A 630 20.62 -22.94 50.39
N PHE A 631 20.25 -23.81 49.49
CA PHE A 631 21.16 -24.89 49.06
C PHE A 631 22.45 -24.34 48.47
N GLN A 632 22.35 -23.41 47.49
CA GLN A 632 23.52 -22.75 46.87
C GLN A 632 24.34 -21.93 47.86
N GLN A 633 23.69 -21.33 48.89
CA GLN A 633 24.38 -20.58 49.96
C GLN A 633 25.22 -21.46 50.86
N TYR A 634 24.76 -22.69 51.12
CA TYR A 634 25.42 -23.60 52.04
C TYR A 634 26.20 -24.75 51.37
N PHE A 635 25.94 -25.03 50.10
CA PHE A 635 26.57 -26.09 49.38
C PHE A 635 27.19 -25.56 48.09
N ARG A 636 28.32 -26.11 47.67
CA ARG A 636 28.97 -25.86 46.39
C ARG A 636 29.34 -27.17 45.71
N SER A 637 29.54 -27.16 44.43
CA SER A 637 30.07 -28.31 43.70
C SER A 637 31.43 -28.70 44.28
N ALA A 638 31.63 -30.02 44.47
CA ALA A 638 32.91 -30.54 44.94
C ALA A 638 34.01 -30.29 43.92
N ARG A 639 35.21 -29.93 44.38
CA ARG A 639 36.38 -29.85 43.53
C ARG A 639 36.99 -31.25 43.35
N GLU A 640 37.74 -31.43 42.28
CA GLU A 640 38.40 -32.67 41.97
C GLU A 640 39.28 -33.13 43.15
N GLY A 641 39.00 -34.32 43.70
CA GLY A 641 39.68 -34.85 44.90
C GLY A 641 38.99 -34.58 46.25
N GLU A 642 37.93 -33.80 46.31
CA GLU A 642 37.14 -33.60 47.54
C GLU A 642 36.15 -34.78 47.75
N LYS A 643 35.95 -35.20 49.02
CA LYS A 643 34.89 -36.17 49.36
C LYS A 643 33.53 -35.45 49.32
N CYS A 644 32.63 -35.87 48.42
CA CYS A 644 31.27 -35.37 48.35
C CYS A 644 30.41 -35.93 49.48
N CYS A 645 29.63 -35.07 50.13
CA CYS A 645 28.53 -35.49 50.99
C CYS A 645 27.32 -35.80 50.10
N LEU A 646 26.81 -37.03 50.17
CA LEU A 646 25.63 -37.42 49.38
C LEU A 646 24.34 -36.97 50.10
N LEU A 647 23.43 -36.35 49.37
CA LEU A 647 22.17 -35.79 49.90
C LEU A 647 21.25 -36.81 50.59
N TYR A 648 21.38 -38.09 50.27
CA TYR A 648 20.60 -39.17 50.94
C TYR A 648 21.09 -39.52 52.35
N THR A 649 22.20 -38.92 52.83
CA THR A 649 22.63 -39.03 54.23
C THR A 649 22.01 -37.98 55.15
N SER A 650 21.22 -37.06 54.58
CA SER A 650 20.43 -36.14 55.39
C SER A 650 19.19 -36.88 55.93
N PRO A 651 18.94 -36.86 57.27
CA PRO A 651 17.77 -37.55 57.83
C PRO A 651 16.49 -36.98 57.22
N SER A 652 15.63 -37.89 56.76
CA SER A 652 14.30 -37.51 56.28
C SER A 652 13.50 -36.89 57.45
N PRO A 653 12.72 -35.82 57.19
CA PRO A 653 11.84 -35.27 58.24
C PRO A 653 10.78 -36.26 58.76
N ARG A 654 10.78 -37.50 58.25
CA ARG A 654 9.87 -38.58 58.66
C ARG A 654 10.52 -39.65 59.47
N ASP A 655 11.85 -39.63 59.72
CA ASP A 655 12.54 -40.56 60.59
C ASP A 655 12.74 -40.02 62.01
#